data_adc92cccd26d29f714ac5a88e0f47406
#
_entry.id   adc92cccd26d29f714ac5a88e0f47406
#
_cell.length_a   1.000
_cell.length_b   1.000
_cell.length_c   1.000
_cell.angle_alpha   90.00
_cell.angle_beta   90.00
_cell.angle_gamma   90.00
#
_symmetry.space_group_name_H-M   'P 1'
#
loop_
_entity.id
_entity.type
_entity.pdbx_description
1 polymer ?
#
loop_
_entity_poly.entity_id
_entity_poly.type
_entity_poly.pdbx_seq_one_letter_code
_entity_poly.pdbx_strand_id
1 'polypeptide(L)'
;FADLLVVILIIAAAISMFSGNTESTIVILLVLVINAILGTLQHVKAQRSLDSLRQLSSPGAKVIRDGVKLEIPSKNIVPGDIVILEAGDMIVADGRILHSYSLQVNESSLTGESANVEKTDAVIEGDVALADRANMVYSGSLVTYGRAEMLVTATGMETELGKIAGLMNAAKERKTPLQESLDKFSSRLAILIMLICAVVFCLCIYRRMTLLDSMMFAVALAVAAIPEALSSIVTIVQAFGTQKMAKENAIIKNLKAVESLGCVSVICSDKTGTLTQNKMTVQQIYIEDRLYEPDQLDLLNQTHRYLLYDAVLNNDSSIVDDKGIGDPTEYALLEMFRRIEADTSSILKEANMHEDILRQNMQRLEEVPFDSDRKLMSTKYMLHGVPTILTKGAVDVLLDRCDYVRCRDGIRPMTEAEKDKIRMKNQLFSENGLRVLSFAYKESEENLDIHAEYGYTFLGLISMVDPPREESAAAVAASKRAGIRPVMITGDHKVTAVAIARRIGIYEEGDLALTGAELNAMSDSELEEQIAEISVYARVSPENKIRIVEAWQRRGNIVSMTGDGVNDAPALKKADIGVAMGITGTEVSKDAADMILSDDNFATIIKAVANGRNVYRNIKNAILFLLSGNTAGILAVLYTSLMGLPVPFTPVHLLFINLLTDSLPALAIGMEPADDDLLKEKPRNPREGILTRGFMITMITQGLLIAAASMTAYHIGLAVSSAMASTMAFATLTLSRLFHGFNCRGSESIFRLGLTSNRYSLYAFAAGVSLLALVIFIPGLHSVFSIAALPTTALGQIVGLSLLPTVLIQIMKIIRYK
;
A
#
# COMPACT_ATOMS: atom_id res chain seq x y z
N PHE A 1 3.40 -29.17 16.92
CA PHE A 1 4.09 -30.10 17.84
C PHE A 1 5.62 -30.16 17.63
N ALA A 2 6.18 -29.56 16.60
CA ALA A 2 7.63 -29.52 16.37
C ALA A 2 8.31 -28.28 17.02
N ASP A 3 7.61 -27.51 17.83
CA ASP A 3 8.13 -26.35 18.54
C ASP A 3 8.91 -26.82 19.80
N LEU A 4 10.09 -26.26 20.03
CA LEU A 4 10.94 -26.54 21.19
C LEU A 4 10.17 -26.45 22.50
N LEU A 5 9.23 -25.54 22.56
CA LEU A 5 8.40 -25.25 23.74
C LEU A 5 7.44 -26.41 24.03
N VAL A 6 6.78 -26.93 23.01
CA VAL A 6 5.89 -28.09 23.13
C VAL A 6 6.68 -29.31 23.64
N VAL A 7 7.92 -29.49 23.16
CA VAL A 7 8.82 -30.54 23.65
C VAL A 7 9.13 -30.35 25.14
N ILE A 8 9.44 -29.13 25.59
CA ILE A 8 9.68 -28.84 27.01
C ILE A 8 8.44 -29.14 27.87
N LEU A 9 7.25 -28.76 27.41
CA LEU A 9 6.00 -29.05 28.12
C LEU A 9 5.66 -30.53 28.14
N ILE A 10 5.95 -31.27 27.08
CA ILE A 10 5.80 -32.75 27.10
C ILE A 10 6.76 -33.38 28.11
N ILE A 11 8.02 -32.92 28.18
CA ILE A 11 8.99 -33.33 29.19
C ILE A 11 8.49 -33.01 30.59
N ALA A 12 7.94 -31.78 30.79
CA ALA A 12 7.37 -31.36 32.06
C ALA A 12 6.20 -32.26 32.50
N ALA A 13 5.29 -32.59 31.56
CA ALA A 13 4.19 -33.51 31.79
C ALA A 13 4.68 -34.92 32.19
N ALA A 14 5.69 -35.43 31.48
CA ALA A 14 6.30 -36.71 31.80
C ALA A 14 6.92 -36.70 33.22
N ILE A 15 7.68 -35.68 33.59
CA ILE A 15 8.29 -35.53 34.91
C ILE A 15 7.20 -35.47 35.98
N SER A 16 6.12 -34.68 35.75
CA SER A 16 4.99 -34.58 36.67
C SER A 16 4.28 -35.93 36.88
N MET A 17 4.15 -36.72 35.79
CA MET A 17 3.57 -38.06 35.85
C MET A 17 4.44 -39.03 36.67
N PHE A 18 5.74 -39.05 36.44
CA PHE A 18 6.66 -39.88 37.22
C PHE A 18 6.78 -39.46 38.69
N SER A 19 6.46 -38.23 39.01
CA SER A 19 6.39 -37.67 40.36
C SER A 19 5.13 -38.09 41.13
N GLY A 20 4.23 -38.81 40.49
CA GLY A 20 2.91 -39.18 41.07
C GLY A 20 1.89 -38.05 41.11
N ASN A 21 2.16 -36.90 40.50
CA ASN A 21 1.23 -35.78 40.42
C ASN A 21 0.40 -35.83 39.15
N THR A 22 -0.57 -36.75 39.12
CA THR A 22 -1.43 -36.98 37.95
C THR A 22 -2.30 -35.77 37.60
N GLU A 23 -2.72 -34.99 38.59
CA GLU A 23 -3.53 -33.78 38.35
C GLU A 23 -2.76 -32.74 37.54
N SER A 24 -1.53 -32.45 37.95
CA SER A 24 -0.66 -31.49 37.21
C SER A 24 -0.36 -31.99 35.79
N THR A 25 -0.18 -33.30 35.60
CA THR A 25 0.06 -33.91 34.28
C THR A 25 -1.13 -33.70 33.35
N ILE A 26 -2.35 -33.97 33.83
CA ILE A 26 -3.58 -33.78 33.04
C ILE A 26 -3.74 -32.31 32.66
N VAL A 27 -3.44 -31.38 33.57
CA VAL A 27 -3.55 -29.95 33.33
C VAL A 27 -2.54 -29.48 32.28
N ILE A 28 -1.29 -29.91 32.37
CA ILE A 28 -0.27 -29.55 31.36
C ILE A 28 -0.70 -30.06 29.97
N LEU A 29 -1.20 -31.28 29.86
CA LEU A 29 -1.70 -31.83 28.61
C LEU A 29 -2.94 -31.09 28.09
N LEU A 30 -3.87 -30.71 28.97
CA LEU A 30 -5.05 -29.94 28.61
C LEU A 30 -4.65 -28.55 28.08
N VAL A 31 -3.71 -27.89 28.75
CA VAL A 31 -3.20 -26.60 28.32
C VAL A 31 -2.46 -26.69 26.96
N LEU A 32 -1.70 -27.77 26.73
CA LEU A 32 -1.10 -28.04 25.42
C LEU A 32 -2.15 -28.12 24.31
N VAL A 33 -3.24 -28.83 24.54
CA VAL A 33 -4.35 -28.95 23.57
C VAL A 33 -5.02 -27.61 23.35
N ILE A 34 -5.31 -26.85 24.42
CA ILE A 34 -5.90 -25.51 24.30
C ILE A 34 -4.97 -24.58 23.51
N ASN A 35 -3.66 -24.64 23.78
CA ASN A 35 -2.68 -23.84 23.05
C ASN A 35 -2.68 -24.18 21.56
N ALA A 36 -2.67 -25.46 21.23
CA ALA A 36 -2.71 -25.90 19.83
C ALA A 36 -4.00 -25.41 19.13
N ILE A 37 -5.14 -25.48 19.80
CA ILE A 37 -6.43 -25.02 19.26
C ILE A 37 -6.41 -23.49 19.07
N LEU A 38 -6.02 -22.73 20.09
CA LEU A 38 -5.96 -21.26 20.02
C LEU A 38 -4.98 -20.77 18.98
N GLY A 39 -3.78 -21.35 18.93
CA GLY A 39 -2.78 -21.03 17.92
C GLY A 39 -3.28 -21.29 16.50
N THR A 40 -3.94 -22.44 16.30
CA THR A 40 -4.54 -22.79 15.00
C THR A 40 -5.68 -21.84 14.62
N LEU A 41 -6.58 -21.50 15.56
CA LEU A 41 -7.67 -20.55 15.32
C LEU A 41 -7.16 -19.14 14.98
N GLN A 42 -6.13 -18.69 15.70
CA GLN A 42 -5.47 -17.41 15.44
C GLN A 42 -4.82 -17.39 14.06
N HIS A 43 -4.10 -18.45 13.71
CA HIS A 43 -3.44 -18.59 12.41
C HIS A 43 -4.47 -18.62 11.27
N VAL A 44 -5.52 -19.44 11.38
CA VAL A 44 -6.59 -19.52 10.36
C VAL A 44 -7.31 -18.17 10.21
N LYS A 45 -7.56 -17.43 11.29
CA LYS A 45 -8.20 -16.11 11.23
C LYS A 45 -7.30 -15.09 10.53
N ALA A 46 -6.01 -15.08 10.84
CA ALA A 46 -5.03 -14.21 10.16
C ALA A 46 -4.95 -14.56 8.67
N GLN A 47 -4.86 -15.85 8.33
CA GLN A 47 -4.80 -16.32 6.94
C GLN A 47 -6.04 -15.92 6.14
N ARG A 48 -7.24 -16.14 6.69
CA ARG A 48 -8.49 -15.73 6.02
C ARG A 48 -8.56 -14.23 5.75
N SER A 49 -8.05 -13.41 6.67
CA SER A 49 -7.99 -11.95 6.46
C SER A 49 -7.07 -11.59 5.29
N LEU A 50 -5.94 -12.27 5.15
CA LEU A 50 -5.00 -12.09 4.04
C LEU A 50 -5.58 -12.58 2.71
N ASP A 51 -6.23 -13.75 2.70
CA ASP A 51 -6.84 -14.32 1.49
C ASP A 51 -7.98 -13.42 0.97
N SER A 52 -8.73 -12.80 1.86
CA SER A 52 -9.76 -11.80 1.50
C SER A 52 -9.16 -10.56 0.82
N LEU A 53 -7.97 -10.12 1.27
CA LEU A 53 -7.26 -8.99 0.64
C LEU A 53 -6.68 -9.36 -0.73
N ARG A 54 -6.14 -10.57 -0.88
CA ARG A 54 -5.65 -11.10 -2.17
C ARG A 54 -6.79 -11.19 -3.21
N GLN A 55 -8.02 -11.51 -2.79
CA GLN A 55 -9.18 -11.55 -3.68
C GLN A 55 -9.58 -10.16 -4.22
N LEU A 56 -9.34 -9.09 -3.47
CA LEU A 56 -9.58 -7.71 -3.92
C LEU A 56 -8.58 -7.25 -4.99
N SER A 57 -7.45 -7.93 -5.11
CA SER A 57 -6.36 -7.66 -6.07
C SER A 57 -6.36 -8.62 -7.25
N SER A 58 -7.43 -9.40 -7.48
CA SER A 58 -7.50 -10.31 -8.63
C SER A 58 -7.63 -9.52 -9.93
N PRO A 59 -6.86 -9.85 -10.99
CA PRO A 59 -6.97 -9.16 -12.27
C PRO A 59 -8.38 -9.28 -12.85
N GLY A 60 -8.83 -8.22 -13.55
CA GLY A 60 -10.04 -8.23 -14.35
C GLY A 60 -9.80 -8.86 -15.72
N ALA A 61 -10.85 -9.29 -16.38
CA ALA A 61 -10.81 -9.71 -17.78
C ALA A 61 -12.04 -9.21 -18.53
N LYS A 62 -11.80 -8.72 -19.74
CA LYS A 62 -12.85 -8.25 -20.66
C LYS A 62 -13.34 -9.43 -21.48
N VAL A 63 -14.57 -9.86 -21.25
CA VAL A 63 -15.17 -11.02 -21.95
C VAL A 63 -16.36 -10.60 -22.81
N ILE A 64 -16.64 -11.39 -23.86
CA ILE A 64 -17.87 -11.27 -24.66
C ILE A 64 -18.76 -12.45 -24.28
N ARG A 65 -19.91 -12.19 -23.66
CA ARG A 65 -20.95 -13.18 -23.37
C ARG A 65 -22.29 -12.68 -23.93
N ASP A 66 -23.01 -13.53 -24.64
CA ASP A 66 -24.30 -13.20 -25.27
C ASP A 66 -24.22 -11.94 -26.17
N GLY A 67 -23.05 -11.71 -26.80
CA GLY A 67 -22.83 -10.55 -27.68
C GLY A 67 -22.54 -9.22 -26.93
N VAL A 68 -22.50 -9.24 -25.60
CA VAL A 68 -22.23 -8.06 -24.76
C VAL A 68 -20.80 -8.14 -24.18
N LYS A 69 -20.07 -7.02 -24.25
CA LYS A 69 -18.76 -6.89 -23.61
C LYS A 69 -18.96 -6.65 -22.11
N LEU A 70 -18.34 -7.48 -21.27
CA LEU A 70 -18.41 -7.43 -19.82
C LEU A 70 -17.00 -7.51 -19.23
N GLU A 71 -16.74 -6.77 -18.17
CA GLU A 71 -15.54 -6.95 -17.38
C GLU A 71 -15.87 -7.82 -16.16
N ILE A 72 -15.16 -8.93 -16.00
CA ILE A 72 -15.37 -9.89 -14.91
C ILE A 72 -14.05 -10.19 -14.20
N PRO A 73 -14.07 -10.54 -12.89
CA PRO A 73 -12.90 -11.05 -12.21
C PRO A 73 -12.36 -12.30 -12.91
N SER A 74 -11.02 -12.41 -13.04
CA SER A 74 -10.37 -13.53 -13.75
C SER A 74 -10.77 -14.93 -13.22
N LYS A 75 -11.07 -15.03 -11.92
CA LYS A 75 -11.56 -16.27 -11.30
C LYS A 75 -12.91 -16.79 -11.83
N ASN A 76 -13.65 -15.97 -12.57
CA ASN A 76 -14.96 -16.30 -13.14
C ASN A 76 -14.88 -16.66 -14.62
N ILE A 77 -13.67 -16.72 -15.19
CA ILE A 77 -13.44 -17.15 -16.57
C ILE A 77 -13.54 -18.66 -16.65
N VAL A 78 -14.18 -19.14 -17.71
CA VAL A 78 -14.36 -20.56 -17.98
C VAL A 78 -13.92 -20.89 -19.41
N PRO A 79 -13.48 -22.14 -19.68
CA PRO A 79 -13.24 -22.59 -21.05
C PRO A 79 -14.47 -22.37 -21.94
N GLY A 80 -14.25 -21.78 -23.12
CA GLY A 80 -15.32 -21.36 -24.03
C GLY A 80 -15.66 -19.87 -23.99
N ASP A 81 -15.20 -19.10 -23.02
CA ASP A 81 -15.33 -17.64 -23.01
C ASP A 81 -14.50 -17.01 -24.14
N ILE A 82 -15.01 -15.92 -24.72
CA ILE A 82 -14.23 -15.07 -25.63
C ILE A 82 -13.71 -13.89 -24.82
N VAL A 83 -12.38 -13.76 -24.75
CA VAL A 83 -11.68 -12.68 -24.02
C VAL A 83 -11.08 -11.70 -25.02
N ILE A 84 -11.26 -10.41 -24.75
CA ILE A 84 -10.62 -9.32 -25.51
C ILE A 84 -9.31 -9.00 -24.81
N LEU A 85 -8.22 -9.00 -25.59
CA LEU A 85 -6.89 -8.66 -25.16
C LEU A 85 -6.46 -7.32 -25.76
N GLU A 86 -5.93 -6.42 -24.94
CA GLU A 86 -5.41 -5.11 -25.35
C GLU A 86 -4.00 -4.90 -24.74
N ALA A 87 -3.22 -4.03 -25.35
CA ALA A 87 -1.88 -3.72 -24.84
C ALA A 87 -1.94 -3.26 -23.36
N GLY A 88 -1.14 -3.90 -22.51
CA GLY A 88 -1.12 -3.70 -21.05
C GLY A 88 -1.95 -4.72 -20.27
N ASP A 89 -2.76 -5.54 -20.91
CA ASP A 89 -3.52 -6.60 -20.25
C ASP A 89 -2.61 -7.79 -19.93
N MET A 90 -2.82 -8.40 -18.75
CA MET A 90 -2.27 -9.70 -18.41
C MET A 90 -3.21 -10.80 -18.88
N ILE A 91 -2.69 -11.78 -19.59
CA ILE A 91 -3.46 -12.94 -20.06
C ILE A 91 -3.76 -13.83 -18.86
N VAL A 92 -5.03 -14.03 -18.55
CA VAL A 92 -5.52 -14.66 -17.33
C VAL A 92 -5.88 -16.14 -17.48
N ALA A 93 -5.88 -16.64 -18.73
CA ALA A 93 -6.18 -18.03 -19.07
C ALA A 93 -5.43 -18.43 -20.35
N ASP A 94 -5.23 -19.72 -20.60
CA ASP A 94 -4.71 -20.16 -21.89
C ASP A 94 -5.82 -20.10 -22.96
N GLY A 95 -5.50 -19.62 -24.15
CA GLY A 95 -6.49 -19.43 -25.19
C GLY A 95 -5.95 -19.48 -26.60
N ARG A 96 -6.87 -19.82 -27.53
CA ARG A 96 -6.65 -19.81 -28.96
C ARG A 96 -7.06 -18.46 -29.54
N ILE A 97 -6.19 -17.81 -30.28
CA ILE A 97 -6.48 -16.53 -30.93
C ILE A 97 -7.50 -16.76 -32.06
N LEU A 98 -8.59 -16.01 -32.02
CA LEU A 98 -9.63 -16.01 -33.06
C LEU A 98 -9.36 -14.91 -34.09
N HIS A 99 -9.02 -13.70 -33.61
CA HIS A 99 -8.67 -12.55 -34.42
C HIS A 99 -7.47 -11.82 -33.81
N SER A 100 -6.46 -11.48 -34.60
CA SER A 100 -5.26 -10.76 -34.20
C SER A 100 -5.12 -9.47 -35.00
N TYR A 101 -4.84 -8.36 -34.26
CA TYR A 101 -4.52 -7.05 -34.85
C TYR A 101 -3.14 -6.63 -34.32
N SER A 102 -2.09 -7.13 -35.01
CA SER A 102 -0.67 -6.88 -34.65
C SER A 102 -0.36 -7.21 -33.18
N LEU A 103 -0.93 -8.29 -32.65
CA LEU A 103 -0.74 -8.68 -31.26
C LEU A 103 0.70 -9.10 -31.00
N GLN A 104 1.36 -8.49 -29.99
CA GLN A 104 2.63 -8.94 -29.48
C GLN A 104 2.51 -9.24 -27.99
N VAL A 105 3.10 -10.36 -27.57
CA VAL A 105 3.00 -10.88 -26.20
C VAL A 105 4.38 -11.19 -25.67
N ASN A 106 4.63 -10.81 -24.44
CA ASN A 106 5.81 -11.23 -23.69
C ASN A 106 5.49 -12.51 -22.91
N GLU A 107 6.13 -13.59 -23.26
CA GLU A 107 5.94 -14.94 -22.67
C GLU A 107 7.11 -15.36 -21.78
N SER A 108 7.91 -14.41 -21.29
CA SER A 108 9.10 -14.69 -20.47
C SER A 108 8.83 -15.50 -19.20
N SER A 109 7.62 -15.43 -18.66
CA SER A 109 7.20 -16.23 -17.50
C SER A 109 7.12 -17.74 -17.79
N LEU A 110 6.95 -18.12 -19.07
CA LEU A 110 6.85 -19.51 -19.52
C LEU A 110 8.09 -19.99 -20.26
N THR A 111 8.61 -19.16 -21.17
CA THR A 111 9.73 -19.52 -22.05
C THR A 111 11.08 -19.15 -21.48
N GLY A 112 11.14 -18.20 -20.54
CA GLY A 112 12.37 -17.60 -20.01
C GLY A 112 13.02 -16.57 -20.95
N GLU A 113 12.48 -16.37 -22.16
CA GLU A 113 12.98 -15.40 -23.14
C GLU A 113 12.24 -14.07 -23.01
N SER A 114 12.98 -12.94 -22.93
CA SER A 114 12.40 -11.61 -22.75
C SER A 114 11.93 -10.96 -24.05
N ALA A 115 12.12 -11.61 -25.20
CA ALA A 115 11.67 -11.08 -26.49
C ALA A 115 10.15 -11.14 -26.61
N ASN A 116 9.55 -10.10 -27.23
CA ASN A 116 8.14 -10.13 -27.57
C ASN A 116 7.89 -11.07 -28.75
N VAL A 117 6.87 -11.89 -28.66
CA VAL A 117 6.45 -12.83 -29.67
C VAL A 117 5.24 -12.26 -30.42
N GLU A 118 5.34 -12.18 -31.75
CA GLU A 118 4.19 -11.79 -32.58
C GLU A 118 3.21 -12.96 -32.66
N LYS A 119 1.93 -12.68 -32.46
CA LYS A 119 0.84 -13.67 -32.41
C LYS A 119 -0.10 -13.49 -33.59
N THR A 120 -0.54 -14.63 -34.15
CA THR A 120 -1.40 -14.68 -35.34
C THR A 120 -2.63 -15.56 -35.09
N ASP A 121 -3.68 -15.36 -35.86
CA ASP A 121 -4.87 -16.22 -35.90
C ASP A 121 -4.74 -17.38 -36.90
N ALA A 122 -3.61 -17.50 -37.63
CA ALA A 122 -3.38 -18.53 -38.61
C ALA A 122 -3.41 -19.96 -37.99
N VAL A 123 -3.83 -20.92 -38.79
CA VAL A 123 -3.78 -22.34 -38.43
C VAL A 123 -2.34 -22.83 -38.58
N ILE A 124 -1.82 -23.47 -37.54
CA ILE A 124 -0.49 -24.09 -37.53
C ILE A 124 -0.71 -25.59 -37.76
N GLU A 125 -0.09 -26.14 -38.79
CA GLU A 125 -0.14 -27.59 -39.10
C GLU A 125 0.95 -28.34 -38.35
N GLY A 126 0.60 -29.49 -37.75
CA GLY A 126 1.54 -30.33 -37.00
C GLY A 126 1.64 -30.05 -35.52
N ASP A 127 2.45 -30.85 -34.84
CA ASP A 127 2.72 -30.69 -33.40
C ASP A 127 3.98 -29.83 -33.23
N VAL A 128 3.82 -28.63 -32.70
CA VAL A 128 4.90 -27.63 -32.50
C VAL A 128 5.15 -27.43 -31.01
N ALA A 129 6.41 -27.07 -30.67
CA ALA A 129 6.78 -26.75 -29.30
C ALA A 129 5.95 -25.57 -28.75
N LEU A 130 5.84 -25.47 -27.44
CA LEU A 130 5.02 -24.46 -26.76
C LEU A 130 5.37 -23.02 -27.20
N ALA A 131 6.66 -22.70 -27.28
CA ALA A 131 7.16 -21.38 -27.66
C ALA A 131 6.87 -21.03 -29.14
N ASP A 132 6.66 -22.02 -30.01
CA ASP A 132 6.42 -21.84 -31.43
C ASP A 132 4.92 -21.76 -31.79
N ARG A 133 4.03 -21.90 -30.79
CA ARG A 133 2.58 -21.80 -30.98
C ARG A 133 2.14 -20.35 -31.09
N ALA A 134 2.45 -19.71 -32.24
CA ALA A 134 2.12 -18.32 -32.47
C ALA A 134 0.60 -18.00 -32.47
N ASN A 135 -0.26 -19.02 -32.57
CA ASN A 135 -1.71 -18.89 -32.56
C ASN A 135 -2.36 -19.15 -31.19
N MET A 136 -1.55 -19.36 -30.16
CA MET A 136 -1.98 -19.53 -28.77
C MET A 136 -1.40 -18.42 -27.89
N VAL A 137 -2.12 -18.10 -26.83
CA VAL A 137 -1.65 -17.22 -25.74
C VAL A 137 -1.82 -17.94 -24.42
N TYR A 138 -0.96 -17.64 -23.46
CA TYR A 138 -0.82 -18.38 -22.21
C TYR A 138 -1.02 -17.49 -20.99
N SER A 139 -1.66 -18.05 -19.98
CA SER A 139 -1.86 -17.40 -18.68
C SER A 139 -0.52 -16.92 -18.07
N GLY A 140 -0.52 -15.71 -17.49
CA GLY A 140 0.68 -15.09 -16.91
C GLY A 140 1.58 -14.37 -17.92
N SER A 141 1.22 -14.37 -19.21
CA SER A 141 1.91 -13.60 -20.25
C SER A 141 1.32 -12.19 -20.36
N LEU A 142 2.11 -11.25 -20.90
CA LEU A 142 1.78 -9.84 -21.01
C LEU A 142 1.54 -9.44 -22.46
N VAL A 143 0.42 -8.77 -22.73
CA VAL A 143 0.18 -8.11 -24.02
C VAL A 143 0.98 -6.81 -24.07
N THR A 144 2.01 -6.76 -24.94
CA THR A 144 2.90 -5.59 -25.05
C THR A 144 2.47 -4.62 -26.15
N TYR A 145 1.80 -5.13 -27.20
CA TYR A 145 1.32 -4.32 -28.32
C TYR A 145 0.12 -4.97 -29.01
N GLY A 146 -0.73 -4.14 -29.64
CA GLY A 146 -1.86 -4.61 -30.44
C GLY A 146 -3.08 -5.04 -29.62
N ARG A 147 -3.99 -5.74 -30.27
CA ARG A 147 -5.22 -6.30 -29.67
C ARG A 147 -5.58 -7.63 -30.29
N ALA A 148 -6.34 -8.45 -29.57
CA ALA A 148 -6.87 -9.70 -30.09
C ALA A 148 -8.16 -10.12 -29.41
N GLU A 149 -8.85 -11.08 -30.04
CA GLU A 149 -9.92 -11.87 -29.44
C GLU A 149 -9.43 -13.31 -29.31
N MET A 150 -9.50 -13.86 -28.09
CA MET A 150 -9.11 -15.24 -27.82
C MET A 150 -10.28 -16.06 -27.29
N LEU A 151 -10.32 -17.34 -27.67
CA LEU A 151 -11.18 -18.35 -27.07
C LEU A 151 -10.42 -19.04 -25.94
N VAL A 152 -10.95 -19.01 -24.73
CA VAL A 152 -10.35 -19.67 -23.57
C VAL A 152 -10.40 -21.19 -23.74
N THR A 153 -9.24 -21.83 -23.64
CA THR A 153 -9.09 -23.30 -23.78
C THR A 153 -8.82 -23.99 -22.47
N ALA A 154 -8.06 -23.35 -21.54
CA ALA A 154 -7.75 -23.91 -20.23
C ALA A 154 -7.69 -22.80 -19.18
N THR A 155 -8.04 -23.13 -17.93
CA THR A 155 -8.05 -22.21 -16.78
C THR A 155 -7.41 -22.83 -15.55
N GLY A 156 -6.91 -22.00 -14.61
CA GLY A 156 -6.39 -22.44 -13.31
C GLY A 156 -5.23 -23.43 -13.42
N MET A 157 -5.32 -24.56 -12.75
CA MET A 157 -4.26 -25.57 -12.72
C MET A 157 -4.09 -26.34 -14.04
N GLU A 158 -5.04 -26.22 -14.98
CA GLU A 158 -4.95 -26.85 -16.31
C GLU A 158 -4.19 -25.98 -17.32
N THR A 159 -3.92 -24.71 -17.02
CA THR A 159 -3.05 -23.84 -17.83
C THR A 159 -1.60 -24.34 -17.79
N GLU A 160 -0.81 -23.95 -18.78
CA GLU A 160 0.63 -24.29 -18.79
C GLU A 160 1.35 -23.74 -17.55
N LEU A 161 1.03 -22.50 -17.14
CA LEU A 161 1.52 -21.90 -15.88
C LEU A 161 1.04 -22.69 -14.65
N GLY A 162 -0.22 -23.13 -14.65
CA GLY A 162 -0.79 -23.95 -13.56
C GLY A 162 -0.10 -25.30 -13.41
N LYS A 163 0.28 -25.97 -14.51
CA LYS A 163 1.06 -27.23 -14.50
C LYS A 163 2.43 -26.99 -13.86
N ILE A 164 3.12 -25.90 -14.18
CA ILE A 164 4.40 -25.50 -13.58
C ILE A 164 4.23 -25.20 -12.09
N ALA A 165 3.18 -24.45 -11.72
CA ALA A 165 2.89 -24.13 -10.31
C ALA A 165 2.60 -25.39 -9.48
N GLY A 166 1.96 -26.39 -10.07
CA GLY A 166 1.75 -27.72 -9.43
C GLY A 166 3.06 -28.41 -9.04
N LEU A 167 4.10 -28.25 -9.84
CA LEU A 167 5.45 -28.77 -9.56
C LEU A 167 6.19 -27.91 -8.51
N MET A 168 5.85 -26.61 -8.38
CA MET A 168 6.48 -25.65 -7.47
C MET A 168 5.80 -25.55 -6.10
N ASN A 169 4.67 -26.19 -5.86
CA ASN A 169 3.86 -26.08 -4.62
C ASN A 169 4.59 -26.55 -3.34
N ALA A 170 5.90 -26.82 -3.41
CA ALA A 170 6.80 -27.08 -2.27
C ALA A 170 7.57 -25.83 -1.79
N ALA A 171 7.43 -24.66 -2.42
CA ALA A 171 8.13 -23.47 -2.01
C ALA A 171 7.43 -22.81 -0.81
N LYS A 172 8.02 -22.97 0.39
CA LYS A 172 7.57 -22.31 1.63
C LYS A 172 7.47 -20.79 1.44
N GLU A 173 6.39 -20.19 1.92
CA GLU A 173 6.26 -18.73 2.00
C GLU A 173 7.50 -18.13 2.70
N ARG A 174 8.14 -17.14 2.06
CA ARG A 174 9.32 -16.48 2.63
C ARG A 174 8.88 -15.57 3.78
N LYS A 175 9.46 -15.76 4.96
CA LYS A 175 9.21 -14.91 6.15
C LYS A 175 9.60 -13.45 5.90
N THR A 176 8.95 -12.53 6.60
CA THR A 176 9.33 -11.11 6.57
C THR A 176 10.66 -10.89 7.29
N PRO A 177 11.42 -9.80 6.99
CA PRO A 177 12.66 -9.47 7.71
C PRO A 177 12.46 -9.37 9.22
N LEU A 178 11.31 -8.84 9.65
CA LEU A 178 10.92 -8.76 11.06
C LEU A 178 10.74 -10.16 11.66
N GLN A 179 10.03 -11.05 10.97
CA GLN A 179 9.83 -12.43 11.43
C GLN A 179 11.16 -13.17 11.51
N GLU A 180 12.05 -13.01 10.53
CA GLU A 180 13.39 -13.61 10.58
C GLU A 180 14.23 -13.07 11.76
N SER A 181 14.15 -11.77 12.03
CA SER A 181 14.84 -11.13 13.15
C SER A 181 14.30 -11.62 14.49
N LEU A 182 12.99 -11.80 14.60
CA LEU A 182 12.34 -12.35 15.80
C LEU A 182 12.66 -13.84 16.00
N ASP A 183 12.69 -14.62 14.93
CA ASP A 183 13.08 -16.03 15.03
C ASP A 183 14.53 -16.20 15.49
N LYS A 184 15.45 -15.40 14.96
CA LYS A 184 16.85 -15.37 15.41
C LYS A 184 16.97 -14.93 16.88
N PHE A 185 16.17 -13.94 17.30
CA PHE A 185 16.12 -13.50 18.69
C PHE A 185 15.56 -14.60 19.59
N SER A 186 14.42 -15.20 19.22
CA SER A 186 13.78 -16.27 19.99
C SER A 186 14.73 -17.46 20.17
N SER A 187 15.47 -17.82 19.12
CA SER A 187 16.48 -18.90 19.19
C SER A 187 17.63 -18.57 20.16
N ARG A 188 18.15 -17.32 20.12
CA ARG A 188 19.20 -16.88 21.03
C ARG A 188 18.70 -16.79 22.47
N LEU A 189 17.48 -16.29 22.67
CA LEU A 189 16.82 -16.25 23.96
C LEU A 189 16.61 -17.65 24.53
N ALA A 190 16.15 -18.61 23.72
CA ALA A 190 15.98 -20.00 24.13
C ALA A 190 17.29 -20.63 24.60
N ILE A 191 18.41 -20.40 23.88
CA ILE A 191 19.74 -20.89 24.29
C ILE A 191 20.16 -20.26 25.65
N LEU A 192 19.97 -18.95 25.81
CA LEU A 192 20.27 -18.26 27.07
C LEU A 192 19.43 -18.82 28.22
N ILE A 193 18.15 -19.02 28.01
CA ILE A 193 17.23 -19.59 28.99
C ILE A 193 17.63 -21.00 29.38
N MET A 194 17.97 -21.86 28.40
CA MET A 194 18.45 -23.22 28.69
C MET A 194 19.69 -23.23 29.52
N LEU A 195 20.62 -22.30 29.27
CA LEU A 195 21.84 -22.14 30.09
C LEU A 195 21.51 -21.70 31.53
N ILE A 196 20.61 -20.73 31.71
CA ILE A 196 20.14 -20.30 33.02
C ILE A 196 19.41 -21.43 33.76
N CYS A 197 18.57 -22.19 33.06
CA CYS A 197 17.89 -23.36 33.64
C CYS A 197 18.88 -24.42 34.11
N ALA A 198 19.93 -24.70 33.34
CA ALA A 198 20.99 -25.64 33.76
C ALA A 198 21.74 -25.15 35.01
N VAL A 199 22.07 -23.84 35.07
CA VAL A 199 22.74 -23.24 36.23
C VAL A 199 21.82 -23.32 37.45
N VAL A 200 20.54 -22.96 37.33
CA VAL A 200 19.57 -23.04 38.45
C VAL A 200 19.38 -24.47 38.90
N PHE A 201 19.27 -25.41 37.96
CA PHE A 201 19.19 -26.84 38.29
C PHE A 201 20.39 -27.32 39.09
N CYS A 202 21.63 -27.03 38.65
CA CYS A 202 22.85 -27.38 39.35
C CYS A 202 22.93 -26.70 40.73
N LEU A 203 22.49 -25.46 40.87
CA LEU A 203 22.44 -24.73 42.12
C LEU A 203 21.49 -25.39 43.12
N CYS A 204 20.30 -25.78 42.68
CA CYS A 204 19.32 -26.49 43.51
C CYS A 204 19.85 -27.83 43.99
N ILE A 205 20.51 -28.62 43.11
CA ILE A 205 21.17 -29.88 43.49
C ILE A 205 22.31 -29.62 44.54
N TYR A 206 23.15 -28.60 44.28
CA TYR A 206 24.23 -28.25 45.22
C TYR A 206 23.66 -27.92 46.59
N ARG A 207 22.48 -27.31 46.69
CA ARG A 207 21.78 -27.01 47.94
C ARG A 207 21.05 -28.18 48.55
N ARG A 208 21.24 -29.40 48.02
CA ARG A 208 20.64 -30.65 48.50
C ARG A 208 19.10 -30.67 48.41
N MET A 209 18.53 -29.88 47.51
CA MET A 209 17.12 -30.02 47.17
C MET A 209 16.88 -31.39 46.50
N THR A 210 15.65 -31.88 46.56
CA THR A 210 15.31 -33.13 45.86
C THR A 210 15.52 -32.98 44.37
N LEU A 211 15.86 -34.05 43.68
CA LEU A 211 16.01 -34.02 42.23
C LEU A 211 14.76 -33.48 41.56
N LEU A 212 13.59 -33.86 42.09
CA LEU A 212 12.28 -33.49 41.59
C LEU A 212 12.05 -31.98 41.72
N ASP A 213 12.28 -31.41 42.90
CA ASP A 213 12.13 -29.96 43.14
C ASP A 213 13.07 -29.16 42.22
N SER A 214 14.32 -29.63 42.09
CA SER A 214 15.30 -29.02 41.22
C SER A 214 14.85 -29.00 39.73
N MET A 215 14.26 -30.10 39.27
CA MET A 215 13.66 -30.16 37.90
C MET A 215 12.44 -29.25 37.78
N MET A 216 11.58 -29.18 38.80
CA MET A 216 10.42 -28.29 38.79
C MET A 216 10.80 -26.81 38.70
N PHE A 217 11.86 -26.38 39.41
CA PHE A 217 12.40 -25.03 39.27
C PHE A 217 12.88 -24.75 37.84
N ALA A 218 13.66 -25.68 37.27
CA ALA A 218 14.20 -25.50 35.92
C ALA A 218 13.07 -25.43 34.86
N VAL A 219 12.05 -26.29 35.00
CA VAL A 219 10.90 -26.30 34.13
C VAL A 219 10.05 -25.01 34.26
N ALA A 220 9.78 -24.59 35.53
CA ALA A 220 9.06 -23.35 35.77
C ALA A 220 9.78 -22.14 35.16
N LEU A 221 11.11 -22.10 35.30
CA LEU A 221 11.92 -21.03 34.69
C LEU A 221 11.87 -21.07 33.16
N ALA A 222 11.95 -22.28 32.55
CA ALA A 222 11.86 -22.40 31.10
C ALA A 222 10.50 -21.92 30.55
N VAL A 223 9.39 -22.33 31.20
CA VAL A 223 8.04 -21.91 30.84
C VAL A 223 7.81 -20.41 31.04
N ALA A 224 8.33 -19.83 32.16
CA ALA A 224 8.22 -18.38 32.41
C ALA A 224 8.92 -17.53 31.35
N ALA A 225 9.97 -18.07 30.75
CA ALA A 225 10.91 -17.30 29.96
C ALA A 225 10.54 -17.21 28.47
N ILE A 226 9.78 -18.16 27.96
CA ILE A 226 9.49 -18.24 26.51
C ILE A 226 8.19 -17.54 26.18
N PRO A 227 8.22 -16.49 25.29
CA PRO A 227 7.00 -15.78 24.86
C PRO A 227 6.31 -16.54 23.72
N GLU A 228 5.42 -17.48 24.06
CA GLU A 228 4.73 -18.36 23.11
C GLU A 228 3.92 -17.60 22.03
N ALA A 229 3.27 -16.53 22.43
CA ALA A 229 2.38 -15.77 21.57
C ALA A 229 3.09 -14.79 20.62
N LEU A 230 4.43 -14.62 20.72
CA LEU A 230 5.15 -13.54 20.04
C LEU A 230 4.99 -13.54 18.53
N SER A 231 5.27 -14.66 17.86
CA SER A 231 5.19 -14.77 16.39
C SER A 231 3.73 -14.63 15.88
N SER A 232 2.80 -15.25 16.60
CA SER A 232 1.36 -15.17 16.25
C SER A 232 0.82 -13.73 16.38
N ILE A 233 1.19 -13.02 17.44
CA ILE A 233 0.77 -11.63 17.67
C ILE A 233 1.29 -10.72 16.57
N VAL A 234 2.57 -10.85 16.17
CA VAL A 234 3.15 -10.04 15.09
C VAL A 234 2.36 -10.23 13.78
N THR A 235 2.09 -11.49 13.41
CA THR A 235 1.32 -11.80 12.19
C THR A 235 -0.11 -11.24 12.26
N ILE A 236 -0.78 -11.36 13.40
CA ILE A 236 -2.13 -10.85 13.58
C ILE A 236 -2.16 -9.31 13.52
N VAL A 237 -1.19 -8.64 14.16
CA VAL A 237 -1.09 -7.16 14.13
C VAL A 237 -0.82 -6.67 12.71
N GLN A 238 0.05 -7.34 11.96
CA GLN A 238 0.27 -7.05 10.54
C GLN A 238 -1.02 -7.24 9.73
N ALA A 239 -1.77 -8.34 9.95
CA ALA A 239 -3.03 -8.59 9.25
C ALA A 239 -4.11 -7.53 9.57
N PHE A 240 -4.23 -7.06 10.81
CA PHE A 240 -5.11 -5.95 11.15
C PHE A 240 -4.66 -4.63 10.52
N GLY A 241 -3.35 -4.39 10.48
CA GLY A 241 -2.78 -3.23 9.80
C GLY A 241 -3.12 -3.20 8.31
N THR A 242 -2.94 -4.32 7.61
CA THR A 242 -3.29 -4.43 6.19
C THR A 242 -4.78 -4.27 5.94
N GLN A 243 -5.64 -4.84 6.80
CA GLN A 243 -7.08 -4.67 6.70
C GLN A 243 -7.49 -3.20 6.88
N LYS A 244 -6.84 -2.47 7.78
CA LYS A 244 -7.06 -1.04 7.96
C LYS A 244 -6.62 -0.25 6.73
N MET A 245 -5.43 -0.54 6.19
CA MET A 245 -4.92 0.11 4.97
C MET A 245 -5.86 -0.11 3.78
N ALA A 246 -6.38 -1.32 3.61
CA ALA A 246 -7.35 -1.63 2.54
C ALA A 246 -8.64 -0.82 2.66
N LYS A 247 -9.15 -0.58 3.89
CA LYS A 247 -10.30 0.31 4.12
C LYS A 247 -10.01 1.78 3.80
N GLU A 248 -8.74 2.15 3.79
CA GLU A 248 -8.24 3.48 3.45
C GLU A 248 -7.66 3.52 2.00
N ASN A 249 -8.17 2.65 1.13
CA ASN A 249 -7.83 2.55 -0.30
C ASN A 249 -6.41 2.08 -0.63
N ALA A 250 -5.66 1.52 0.33
CA ALA A 250 -4.33 0.95 0.10
C ALA A 250 -4.37 -0.58 0.26
N ILE A 251 -4.44 -1.32 -0.83
CA ILE A 251 -4.48 -2.79 -0.85
C ILE A 251 -3.06 -3.33 -0.85
N ILE A 252 -2.68 -4.01 0.22
CA ILE A 252 -1.34 -4.61 0.37
C ILE A 252 -1.36 -6.04 -0.15
N LYS A 253 -0.54 -6.35 -1.14
CA LYS A 253 -0.37 -7.71 -1.68
C LYS A 253 0.64 -8.55 -0.89
N ASN A 254 1.63 -7.89 -0.30
CA ASN A 254 2.73 -8.55 0.41
C ASN A 254 2.90 -7.96 1.82
N LEU A 255 2.83 -8.80 2.87
CA LEU A 255 3.01 -8.36 4.26
C LEU A 255 4.36 -7.69 4.54
N LYS A 256 5.39 -7.99 3.75
CA LYS A 256 6.70 -7.30 3.86
C LYS A 256 6.58 -5.80 3.60
N ALA A 257 5.70 -5.40 2.70
CA ALA A 257 5.46 -4.00 2.38
C ALA A 257 5.00 -3.19 3.59
N VAL A 258 4.22 -3.78 4.51
CA VAL A 258 3.76 -3.11 5.73
C VAL A 258 4.91 -2.64 6.60
N GLU A 259 5.94 -3.48 6.74
CA GLU A 259 7.14 -3.13 7.50
C GLU A 259 7.97 -2.06 6.79
N SER A 260 8.17 -2.23 5.47
CA SER A 260 8.94 -1.31 4.64
C SER A 260 8.28 0.06 4.54
N LEU A 261 6.93 0.13 4.49
CA LEU A 261 6.16 1.39 4.50
C LEU A 261 6.54 2.29 5.67
N GLY A 262 6.72 1.72 6.87
CA GLY A 262 7.15 2.47 8.04
C GLY A 262 8.57 3.05 7.95
N CYS A 263 9.39 2.55 7.03
CA CYS A 263 10.78 2.95 6.81
C CYS A 263 10.98 3.84 5.58
N VAL A 264 9.93 4.07 4.76
CA VAL A 264 10.03 4.88 3.53
C VAL A 264 10.63 6.24 3.82
N SER A 265 11.68 6.57 3.08
CA SER A 265 12.39 7.86 3.15
C SER A 265 12.34 8.64 1.84
N VAL A 266 12.04 7.95 0.72
CA VAL A 266 11.88 8.58 -0.61
C VAL A 266 10.64 7.99 -1.29
N ILE A 267 9.82 8.86 -1.89
CA ILE A 267 8.71 8.45 -2.75
C ILE A 267 8.96 9.00 -4.15
N CYS A 268 9.29 8.11 -5.07
CA CYS A 268 9.39 8.39 -6.50
C CYS A 268 8.00 8.22 -7.10
N SER A 269 7.35 9.33 -7.44
CA SER A 269 5.97 9.32 -7.94
C SER A 269 5.91 9.63 -9.42
N ASP A 270 5.22 8.79 -10.18
CA ASP A 270 4.77 9.20 -11.51
C ASP A 270 3.83 10.40 -11.38
N LYS A 271 3.84 11.29 -12.35
CA LYS A 271 2.99 12.48 -12.37
C LYS A 271 1.56 12.12 -12.71
N THR A 272 1.37 11.43 -13.85
CA THR A 272 0.07 11.21 -14.47
C THR A 272 -0.74 10.20 -13.67
N GLY A 273 -2.02 10.51 -13.42
CA GLY A 273 -2.93 9.64 -12.68
C GLY A 273 -2.68 9.54 -11.18
N THR A 274 -1.46 9.80 -10.69
CA THR A 274 -1.11 9.72 -9.26
C THR A 274 -1.13 11.09 -8.58
N LEU A 275 -0.29 12.02 -9.04
CA LEU A 275 -0.22 13.40 -8.54
C LEU A 275 -1.26 14.30 -9.21
N THR A 276 -1.67 13.94 -10.43
CA THR A 276 -2.67 14.64 -11.23
C THR A 276 -3.91 13.77 -11.43
N GLN A 277 -4.98 14.37 -11.96
CA GLN A 277 -6.28 13.71 -12.10
C GLN A 277 -6.35 12.75 -13.29
N ASN A 278 -5.33 12.71 -14.16
CA ASN A 278 -5.35 12.03 -15.46
C ASN A 278 -6.53 12.48 -16.34
N LYS A 279 -6.85 13.76 -16.25
CA LYS A 279 -7.99 14.37 -16.94
C LYS A 279 -7.57 15.72 -17.49
N MET A 280 -7.40 15.80 -18.81
CA MET A 280 -7.13 17.08 -19.44
C MET A 280 -8.30 18.04 -19.20
N THR A 281 -7.98 19.27 -18.80
CA THR A 281 -8.97 20.32 -18.52
C THR A 281 -8.55 21.62 -19.19
N VAL A 282 -9.45 22.23 -19.94
CA VAL A 282 -9.22 23.54 -20.56
C VAL A 282 -9.08 24.58 -19.46
N GLN A 283 -8.01 25.38 -19.56
CA GLN A 283 -7.71 26.44 -18.60
C GLN A 283 -7.97 27.83 -19.16
N GLN A 284 -7.37 28.16 -20.29
CA GLN A 284 -7.45 29.47 -20.89
C GLN A 284 -7.60 29.39 -22.41
N ILE A 285 -8.31 30.33 -22.97
CA ILE A 285 -8.55 30.49 -24.40
C ILE A 285 -8.00 31.84 -24.85
N TYR A 286 -7.14 31.81 -25.85
CA TYR A 286 -6.65 33.04 -26.47
C TYR A 286 -7.33 33.24 -27.83
N ILE A 287 -8.17 34.23 -27.90
CA ILE A 287 -8.97 34.56 -29.07
C ILE A 287 -9.11 36.10 -29.18
N GLU A 288 -9.13 36.66 -30.41
CA GLU A 288 -9.27 38.11 -30.64
C GLU A 288 -8.26 38.95 -29.86
N ASP A 289 -7.00 38.50 -29.75
CA ASP A 289 -5.92 39.13 -28.98
C ASP A 289 -6.21 39.29 -27.45
N ARG A 290 -7.14 38.50 -26.91
CA ARG A 290 -7.54 38.47 -25.49
C ARG A 290 -7.52 37.11 -24.91
N LEU A 291 -7.40 37.05 -23.59
CA LEU A 291 -7.53 35.82 -22.81
C LEU A 291 -8.92 35.70 -22.22
N TYR A 292 -9.49 34.52 -22.32
CA TYR A 292 -10.79 34.16 -21.77
C TYR A 292 -10.68 32.90 -20.94
N GLU A 293 -11.45 32.78 -19.89
CA GLU A 293 -11.79 31.51 -19.27
C GLU A 293 -12.94 30.87 -20.06
N PRO A 294 -13.15 29.54 -20.01
CA PRO A 294 -14.18 28.88 -20.78
C PRO A 294 -15.59 29.46 -20.65
N ASP A 295 -15.98 29.84 -19.44
CA ASP A 295 -17.27 30.44 -19.07
C ASP A 295 -17.45 31.89 -19.57
N GLN A 296 -16.38 32.55 -20.02
CA GLN A 296 -16.43 33.92 -20.52
C GLN A 296 -16.63 34.01 -22.03
N LEU A 297 -16.76 32.87 -22.71
CA LEU A 297 -17.00 32.89 -24.16
C LEU A 297 -18.40 33.43 -24.48
N ASP A 298 -18.45 34.43 -25.35
CA ASP A 298 -19.70 35.02 -25.84
C ASP A 298 -20.23 34.26 -27.08
N LEU A 299 -21.30 33.48 -26.90
CA LEU A 299 -21.91 32.67 -27.95
C LEU A 299 -22.60 33.51 -29.07
N LEU A 300 -22.84 34.76 -28.86
CA LEU A 300 -23.31 35.72 -29.87
C LEU A 300 -22.18 36.20 -30.78
N ASN A 301 -20.91 36.12 -30.31
CA ASN A 301 -19.75 36.39 -31.14
C ASN A 301 -19.47 35.27 -32.14
N GLN A 302 -19.43 35.59 -33.41
CA GLN A 302 -19.19 34.61 -34.47
C GLN A 302 -17.83 33.93 -34.37
N THR A 303 -16.77 34.65 -33.94
CA THR A 303 -15.42 34.07 -33.79
C THR A 303 -15.43 33.01 -32.71
N HIS A 304 -16.08 33.26 -31.58
CA HIS A 304 -16.20 32.30 -30.49
C HIS A 304 -17.02 31.05 -30.93
N ARG A 305 -18.08 31.25 -31.71
CA ARG A 305 -18.86 30.10 -32.23
C ARG A 305 -18.07 29.21 -33.19
N TYR A 306 -17.28 29.81 -34.11
CA TYR A 306 -16.45 28.99 -34.99
C TYR A 306 -15.39 28.23 -34.25
N LEU A 307 -14.81 28.78 -33.20
CA LEU A 307 -13.88 28.08 -32.31
C LEU A 307 -14.58 26.88 -31.63
N LEU A 308 -15.78 27.05 -31.14
CA LEU A 308 -16.59 25.99 -30.54
C LEU A 308 -17.02 24.91 -31.53
N TYR A 309 -17.37 25.31 -32.77
CA TYR A 309 -17.65 24.35 -33.84
C TYR A 309 -16.43 23.49 -34.16
N ASP A 310 -15.23 24.08 -34.24
CA ASP A 310 -14.01 23.33 -34.47
C ASP A 310 -13.71 22.39 -33.28
N ALA A 311 -13.88 22.85 -32.04
CA ALA A 311 -13.67 22.04 -30.86
C ALA A 311 -14.60 20.82 -30.76
N VAL A 312 -15.87 20.94 -31.19
CA VAL A 312 -16.89 19.90 -31.06
C VAL A 312 -17.00 18.99 -32.30
N LEU A 313 -17.00 19.59 -33.51
CA LEU A 313 -17.21 18.85 -34.75
C LEU A 313 -15.91 18.19 -35.24
N ASN A 314 -14.79 18.86 -35.14
CA ASN A 314 -13.48 18.30 -35.45
C ASN A 314 -12.93 17.50 -34.26
N ASN A 315 -13.63 16.42 -33.86
CA ASN A 315 -13.42 15.71 -32.64
C ASN A 315 -14.00 14.29 -32.75
N ASP A 316 -13.20 13.28 -32.41
CA ASP A 316 -13.57 11.85 -32.49
C ASP A 316 -13.93 11.26 -31.11
N SER A 317 -13.76 12.03 -30.04
CA SER A 317 -14.16 11.61 -28.69
C SER A 317 -15.66 11.74 -28.46
N SER A 318 -16.17 11.04 -27.47
CA SER A 318 -17.56 11.10 -27.02
C SER A 318 -17.66 11.05 -25.50
N ILE A 319 -18.79 11.51 -24.96
CA ILE A 319 -19.09 11.41 -23.53
C ILE A 319 -20.35 10.54 -23.37
N VAL A 320 -20.20 9.40 -22.69
CA VAL A 320 -21.27 8.46 -22.38
C VAL A 320 -21.30 8.26 -20.85
N ASP A 321 -22.44 8.46 -20.21
CA ASP A 321 -22.63 8.34 -18.76
C ASP A 321 -21.58 9.11 -17.95
N ASP A 322 -21.29 10.36 -18.32
CA ASP A 322 -20.27 11.24 -17.75
C ASP A 322 -18.84 10.70 -17.84
N LYS A 323 -18.60 9.68 -18.65
CA LYS A 323 -17.25 9.16 -18.93
C LYS A 323 -16.84 9.53 -20.36
N GLY A 324 -15.61 10.05 -20.47
CA GLY A 324 -15.00 10.32 -21.78
C GLY A 324 -14.52 9.04 -22.44
N ILE A 325 -14.83 8.93 -23.73
CA ILE A 325 -14.34 7.85 -24.59
C ILE A 325 -13.58 8.53 -25.74
N GLY A 326 -12.29 8.18 -25.90
CA GLY A 326 -11.42 8.75 -26.92
C GLY A 326 -10.18 9.44 -26.35
N ASP A 327 -9.52 10.29 -27.15
CA ASP A 327 -8.33 11.02 -26.73
C ASP A 327 -8.65 12.03 -25.61
N PRO A 328 -7.87 12.02 -24.49
CA PRO A 328 -8.11 12.95 -23.35
C PRO A 328 -8.08 14.43 -23.74
N THR A 329 -7.30 14.80 -24.75
CA THR A 329 -7.22 16.18 -25.26
C THR A 329 -8.51 16.58 -25.96
N GLU A 330 -9.07 15.69 -26.75
CA GLU A 330 -10.34 15.90 -27.44
C GLU A 330 -11.53 15.88 -26.48
N TYR A 331 -11.53 14.95 -25.53
CA TYR A 331 -12.53 14.89 -24.48
C TYR A 331 -12.60 16.20 -23.65
N ALA A 332 -11.44 16.80 -23.35
CA ALA A 332 -11.39 18.09 -22.64
C ALA A 332 -12.12 19.22 -23.38
N LEU A 333 -12.09 19.20 -24.72
CA LEU A 333 -12.82 20.16 -25.55
C LEU A 333 -14.34 19.98 -25.46
N LEU A 334 -14.81 18.73 -25.46
CA LEU A 334 -16.23 18.42 -25.29
C LEU A 334 -16.74 18.77 -23.89
N GLU A 335 -15.95 18.47 -22.87
CA GLU A 335 -16.30 18.83 -21.50
C GLU A 335 -16.35 20.34 -21.29
N MET A 336 -15.40 21.07 -21.88
CA MET A 336 -15.45 22.54 -21.93
C MET A 336 -16.76 23.01 -22.53
N PHE A 337 -17.15 22.46 -23.67
CA PHE A 337 -18.40 22.85 -24.37
C PHE A 337 -19.63 22.55 -23.51
N ARG A 338 -19.75 21.36 -22.93
CA ARG A 338 -20.86 20.98 -22.01
C ARG A 338 -20.94 21.87 -20.78
N ARG A 339 -19.82 22.34 -20.26
CA ARG A 339 -19.78 23.27 -19.13
C ARG A 339 -20.34 24.64 -19.52
N ILE A 340 -19.96 25.16 -20.70
CA ILE A 340 -20.52 26.41 -21.27
C ILE A 340 -22.02 26.24 -21.53
N GLU A 341 -22.44 25.08 -22.03
CA GLU A 341 -23.82 24.71 -22.28
C GLU A 341 -24.68 24.74 -21.00
N ALA A 342 -24.17 24.20 -19.89
CA ALA A 342 -24.86 24.17 -18.61
C ALA A 342 -25.09 25.58 -18.06
N ASP A 343 -24.11 26.48 -18.20
CA ASP A 343 -24.19 27.86 -17.70
C ASP A 343 -25.07 28.78 -18.58
N THR A 344 -25.20 28.48 -19.89
CA THR A 344 -25.90 29.32 -20.85
C THR A 344 -27.11 28.64 -21.49
N SER A 345 -27.72 27.69 -20.81
CA SER A 345 -28.76 26.78 -21.35
C SER A 345 -29.96 27.46 -22.02
N SER A 346 -30.35 28.68 -21.64
CA SER A 346 -31.46 29.42 -22.27
C SER A 346 -31.12 29.96 -23.66
N ILE A 347 -29.90 30.47 -23.84
CA ILE A 347 -29.43 31.04 -25.13
C ILE A 347 -29.12 29.93 -26.13
N LEU A 348 -28.52 28.81 -25.63
CA LEU A 348 -28.16 27.67 -26.48
C LEU A 348 -29.38 26.90 -27.00
N LYS A 349 -30.47 26.81 -26.23
CA LYS A 349 -31.75 26.23 -26.69
C LYS A 349 -32.36 26.99 -27.87
N GLU A 350 -32.33 28.32 -27.85
CA GLU A 350 -32.80 29.15 -28.95
C GLU A 350 -31.88 29.05 -30.17
N ALA A 351 -30.55 28.79 -29.97
CA ALA A 351 -29.57 28.71 -31.05
C ALA A 351 -29.33 27.30 -31.58
N ASN A 352 -29.99 26.25 -31.05
CA ASN A 352 -29.79 24.81 -31.41
C ASN A 352 -28.31 24.36 -31.32
N MET A 353 -27.57 24.87 -30.31
CA MET A 353 -26.15 24.65 -30.14
C MET A 353 -25.81 23.55 -29.08
N HIS A 354 -26.66 22.55 -28.90
CA HIS A 354 -26.35 21.39 -28.08
C HIS A 354 -25.37 20.45 -28.80
N GLU A 355 -24.42 19.84 -28.09
CA GLU A 355 -23.42 18.93 -28.67
C GLU A 355 -24.06 17.87 -29.57
N ASP A 356 -25.07 17.16 -29.04
CA ASP A 356 -25.78 16.09 -29.77
C ASP A 356 -26.51 16.64 -30.99
N ILE A 357 -27.11 17.82 -30.89
CA ILE A 357 -27.83 18.48 -31.98
C ILE A 357 -26.85 18.96 -33.05
N LEU A 358 -25.70 19.53 -32.65
CA LEU A 358 -24.67 19.93 -33.60
C LEU A 358 -24.14 18.74 -34.41
N ARG A 359 -23.79 17.65 -33.73
CA ARG A 359 -23.27 16.43 -34.37
C ARG A 359 -24.32 15.69 -35.22
N GLN A 360 -25.59 15.71 -34.83
CA GLN A 360 -26.70 15.10 -35.61
C GLN A 360 -27.09 15.93 -36.83
N ASN A 361 -27.13 17.25 -36.70
CA ASN A 361 -27.54 18.16 -37.77
C ASN A 361 -26.44 18.48 -38.78
N MET A 362 -25.18 18.33 -38.39
CA MET A 362 -24.01 18.62 -39.21
C MET A 362 -23.30 17.31 -39.56
N GLN A 363 -23.61 16.80 -40.77
CA GLN A 363 -22.95 15.57 -41.25
C GLN A 363 -21.52 15.85 -41.67
N ARG A 364 -20.58 15.09 -41.15
CA ARG A 364 -19.17 15.09 -41.57
C ARG A 364 -19.13 14.60 -43.03
N LEU A 365 -18.57 15.40 -43.95
CA LEU A 365 -18.47 15.10 -45.36
C LEU A 365 -17.18 14.36 -45.70
N GLU A 366 -16.05 14.86 -45.19
CA GLU A 366 -14.72 14.34 -45.40
C GLU A 366 -13.91 14.53 -44.09
N GLU A 367 -12.88 13.69 -43.91
CA GLU A 367 -11.95 13.83 -42.78
C GLU A 367 -10.54 13.45 -43.20
N VAL A 368 -9.56 14.11 -42.50
CA VAL A 368 -8.18 13.69 -42.46
C VAL A 368 -7.85 13.57 -40.96
N PRO A 369 -7.76 12.34 -40.45
CA PRO A 369 -7.57 12.09 -39.00
C PRO A 369 -6.25 12.66 -38.53
N PHE A 370 -6.10 12.75 -37.19
CA PHE A 370 -4.85 13.20 -36.58
C PHE A 370 -3.69 12.26 -36.96
N ASP A 371 -2.60 12.85 -37.36
CA ASP A 371 -1.34 12.15 -37.62
C ASP A 371 -0.19 12.86 -36.89
N SER A 372 0.68 12.08 -36.24
CA SER A 372 1.76 12.58 -35.39
C SER A 372 2.85 13.34 -36.16
N ASP A 373 3.08 13.00 -37.42
CA ASP A 373 4.09 13.67 -38.28
C ASP A 373 3.52 14.97 -38.85
N ARG A 374 2.25 14.93 -39.25
CA ARG A 374 1.49 16.10 -39.75
C ARG A 374 1.10 17.05 -38.60
N LYS A 375 0.85 16.52 -37.39
CA LYS A 375 0.41 17.23 -36.16
C LYS A 375 -0.91 18.00 -36.30
N LEU A 376 -1.74 17.67 -37.24
CA LEU A 376 -3.03 18.30 -37.55
C LEU A 376 -4.13 17.24 -37.67
N MET A 377 -5.36 17.67 -37.41
CA MET A 377 -6.60 16.98 -37.74
C MET A 377 -7.52 17.94 -38.47
N SER A 378 -8.15 17.49 -39.57
CA SER A 378 -9.05 18.30 -40.40
C SER A 378 -10.33 17.56 -40.70
N THR A 379 -11.46 18.26 -40.63
CA THR A 379 -12.78 17.71 -40.93
C THR A 379 -13.56 18.71 -41.78
N LYS A 380 -14.37 18.22 -42.74
CA LYS A 380 -15.16 19.04 -43.65
C LYS A 380 -16.64 18.91 -43.38
N TYR A 381 -17.29 20.03 -43.25
CA TYR A 381 -18.72 20.15 -42.96
C TYR A 381 -19.40 21.15 -43.89
N MET A 382 -20.74 21.10 -43.93
CA MET A 382 -21.54 22.17 -44.51
C MET A 382 -22.02 23.10 -43.39
N LEU A 383 -21.33 24.22 -43.17
CA LEU A 383 -21.70 25.20 -42.14
C LEU A 383 -22.47 26.35 -42.75
N HIS A 384 -23.68 26.61 -42.28
CA HIS A 384 -24.56 27.67 -42.80
C HIS A 384 -24.74 27.67 -44.34
N GLY A 385 -24.67 26.46 -44.94
CA GLY A 385 -24.81 26.30 -46.40
C GLY A 385 -23.51 26.50 -47.21
N VAL A 386 -22.37 26.71 -46.52
CA VAL A 386 -21.05 26.89 -47.15
C VAL A 386 -20.14 25.70 -46.76
N PRO A 387 -19.45 25.07 -47.74
CA PRO A 387 -18.43 24.07 -47.41
C PRO A 387 -17.33 24.68 -46.56
N THR A 388 -17.07 24.08 -45.42
CA THR A 388 -16.12 24.57 -44.41
C THR A 388 -15.23 23.44 -43.94
N ILE A 389 -13.91 23.66 -43.97
CA ILE A 389 -12.93 22.76 -43.36
C ILE A 389 -12.55 23.36 -42.01
N LEU A 390 -12.70 22.56 -40.93
CA LEU A 390 -12.27 22.84 -39.59
C LEU A 390 -10.95 22.12 -39.34
N THR A 391 -9.95 22.82 -38.82
CA THR A 391 -8.61 22.23 -38.59
C THR A 391 -8.08 22.63 -37.23
N LYS A 392 -7.63 21.63 -36.44
CA LYS A 392 -6.96 21.83 -35.16
C LYS A 392 -5.61 21.13 -35.15
N GLY A 393 -4.69 21.62 -34.31
CA GLY A 393 -3.41 20.96 -34.11
C GLY A 393 -2.33 21.80 -33.47
N ALA A 394 -1.07 21.44 -33.74
CA ALA A 394 0.08 22.11 -33.16
C ALA A 394 0.22 23.55 -33.68
N VAL A 395 0.51 24.46 -32.76
CA VAL A 395 0.56 25.92 -33.07
C VAL A 395 1.62 26.25 -34.11
N ASP A 396 2.80 25.62 -33.99
CA ASP A 396 3.94 25.81 -34.89
C ASP A 396 3.61 25.42 -36.34
N VAL A 397 2.79 24.42 -36.52
CA VAL A 397 2.42 23.89 -37.85
C VAL A 397 1.22 24.63 -38.45
N LEU A 398 0.16 24.82 -37.66
CA LEU A 398 -1.09 25.39 -38.20
C LEU A 398 -0.96 26.89 -38.45
N LEU A 399 -0.23 27.63 -37.60
CA LEU A 399 -0.05 29.06 -37.72
C LEU A 399 0.69 29.44 -39.02
N ASP A 400 1.63 28.67 -39.48
CA ASP A 400 2.37 28.90 -40.73
C ASP A 400 1.49 28.67 -41.98
N ARG A 401 0.39 27.95 -41.85
CA ARG A 401 -0.61 27.65 -42.90
C ARG A 401 -1.78 28.65 -42.90
N CYS A 402 -1.79 29.61 -41.96
CA CYS A 402 -2.80 30.65 -41.85
C CYS A 402 -2.39 31.92 -42.58
N ASP A 403 -3.21 32.38 -43.51
CA ASP A 403 -3.07 33.63 -44.25
C ASP A 403 -3.97 34.74 -43.71
N TYR A 404 -4.99 34.35 -42.95
CA TYR A 404 -6.03 35.26 -42.44
C TYR A 404 -6.23 35.04 -40.94
N VAL A 405 -6.77 36.05 -40.26
CA VAL A 405 -7.20 35.97 -38.85
C VAL A 405 -8.64 36.48 -38.78
N ARG A 406 -9.48 35.79 -38.01
CA ARG A 406 -10.85 36.21 -37.71
C ARG A 406 -10.85 37.06 -36.45
N CYS A 407 -11.42 38.27 -36.58
CA CYS A 407 -11.60 39.17 -35.45
C CYS A 407 -13.11 39.50 -35.36
N ARG A 408 -13.49 40.24 -34.31
CA ARG A 408 -14.89 40.67 -34.09
C ARG A 408 -15.45 41.47 -35.27
N ASP A 409 -14.62 42.23 -35.94
CA ASP A 409 -14.98 43.10 -37.06
C ASP A 409 -14.92 42.39 -38.44
N GLY A 410 -14.59 41.10 -38.48
CA GLY A 410 -14.52 40.29 -39.71
C GLY A 410 -13.19 39.59 -39.92
N ILE A 411 -12.99 39.04 -41.13
CA ILE A 411 -11.75 38.36 -41.53
C ILE A 411 -10.83 39.37 -42.19
N ARG A 412 -9.53 39.33 -41.79
CA ARG A 412 -8.50 40.16 -42.42
C ARG A 412 -7.21 39.41 -42.63
N PRO A 413 -6.30 39.84 -43.52
CA PRO A 413 -5.03 39.24 -43.68
C PRO A 413 -4.24 39.24 -42.34
N MET A 414 -3.53 38.14 -42.09
CA MET A 414 -2.70 38.00 -40.90
C MET A 414 -1.30 38.56 -41.16
N THR A 415 -0.80 39.37 -40.24
CA THR A 415 0.54 39.93 -40.29
C THR A 415 1.56 39.09 -39.54
N GLU A 416 2.85 39.15 -39.93
CA GLU A 416 3.90 38.44 -39.17
C GLU A 416 4.02 38.90 -37.71
N ALA A 417 3.76 40.18 -37.44
CA ALA A 417 3.74 40.68 -36.06
C ALA A 417 2.63 40.02 -35.18
N GLU A 418 1.52 39.60 -35.81
CA GLU A 418 0.45 38.85 -35.11
C GLU A 418 0.83 37.39 -34.93
N LYS A 419 1.48 36.77 -35.94
CA LYS A 419 2.01 35.41 -35.79
C LYS A 419 3.02 35.35 -34.63
N ASP A 420 3.89 36.33 -34.52
CA ASP A 420 4.89 36.43 -33.44
C ASP A 420 4.22 36.63 -32.07
N LYS A 421 3.17 37.42 -31.97
CA LYS A 421 2.37 37.53 -30.74
C LYS A 421 1.75 36.19 -30.33
N ILE A 422 1.21 35.44 -31.30
CA ILE A 422 0.60 34.11 -31.03
C ILE A 422 1.70 33.12 -30.62
N ARG A 423 2.87 33.12 -31.28
CA ARG A 423 4.01 32.30 -30.90
C ARG A 423 4.47 32.61 -29.47
N MET A 424 4.58 33.89 -29.12
CA MET A 424 4.95 34.34 -27.77
C MET A 424 3.90 33.89 -26.74
N LYS A 425 2.59 33.92 -27.10
CA LYS A 425 1.53 33.47 -26.22
C LYS A 425 1.59 31.94 -26.00
N ASN A 426 1.83 31.19 -27.07
CA ASN A 426 2.04 29.74 -27.00
C ASN A 426 3.24 29.38 -26.11
N GLN A 427 4.34 30.14 -26.24
CA GLN A 427 5.51 29.95 -25.41
C GLN A 427 5.18 30.20 -23.92
N LEU A 428 4.49 31.27 -23.61
CA LEU A 428 4.06 31.60 -22.24
C LEU A 428 3.16 30.52 -21.66
N PHE A 429 2.22 30.00 -22.42
CA PHE A 429 1.39 28.87 -22.00
C PHE A 429 2.23 27.62 -21.74
N SER A 430 3.15 27.32 -22.63
CA SER A 430 4.05 26.16 -22.50
C SER A 430 4.98 26.30 -21.28
N GLU A 431 5.50 27.50 -21.01
CA GLU A 431 6.32 27.81 -19.81
C GLU A 431 5.52 27.62 -18.51
N ASN A 432 4.21 27.80 -18.55
CA ASN A 432 3.29 27.48 -17.44
C ASN A 432 2.83 26.03 -17.42
N GLY A 433 3.40 25.17 -18.25
CA GLY A 433 3.09 23.74 -18.30
C GLY A 433 1.78 23.39 -18.98
N LEU A 434 1.18 24.30 -19.73
CA LEU A 434 -0.07 24.08 -20.45
C LEU A 434 0.20 23.44 -21.83
N ARG A 435 -0.60 22.47 -22.20
CA ARG A 435 -0.68 21.95 -23.57
C ARG A 435 -1.56 22.87 -24.39
N VAL A 436 -1.12 23.27 -25.57
CA VAL A 436 -1.83 24.23 -26.44
C VAL A 436 -2.21 23.59 -27.75
N LEU A 437 -3.48 23.76 -28.11
CA LEU A 437 -3.99 23.49 -29.45
C LEU A 437 -4.35 24.80 -30.15
N SER A 438 -4.02 24.90 -31.42
CA SER A 438 -4.48 25.96 -32.31
C SER A 438 -5.66 25.50 -33.15
N PHE A 439 -6.52 26.44 -33.51
CA PHE A 439 -7.75 26.23 -34.24
C PHE A 439 -7.84 27.21 -35.40
N ALA A 440 -8.22 26.71 -36.58
CA ALA A 440 -8.37 27.48 -37.78
C ALA A 440 -9.42 26.84 -38.71
N TYR A 441 -9.97 27.61 -39.61
CA TYR A 441 -10.93 27.13 -40.58
C TYR A 441 -10.69 27.71 -41.97
N LYS A 442 -11.31 27.07 -42.97
CA LYS A 442 -11.31 27.57 -44.36
C LYS A 442 -12.71 27.33 -44.93
N GLU A 443 -13.29 28.34 -45.57
CA GLU A 443 -14.57 28.28 -46.18
C GLU A 443 -14.52 28.78 -47.63
N SER A 444 -15.30 28.20 -48.53
CA SER A 444 -15.45 28.64 -49.92
C SER A 444 -16.72 28.12 -50.51
N GLU A 445 -17.37 28.91 -51.39
CA GLU A 445 -18.48 28.45 -52.19
C GLU A 445 -18.08 27.45 -53.31
N GLU A 446 -16.78 27.38 -53.65
CA GLU A 446 -16.21 26.41 -54.56
C GLU A 446 -15.84 25.10 -53.84
N ASN A 447 -15.60 24.03 -54.61
CA ASN A 447 -15.24 22.73 -54.04
C ASN A 447 -13.88 22.82 -53.28
N LEU A 448 -13.91 22.68 -51.93
CA LEU A 448 -12.74 22.70 -51.12
C LEU A 448 -12.09 21.31 -51.05
N ASP A 449 -10.80 21.26 -51.38
CA ASP A 449 -9.97 20.09 -51.18
C ASP A 449 -9.44 20.07 -49.72
N ILE A 450 -9.81 19.04 -48.96
CA ILE A 450 -9.38 18.87 -47.57
C ILE A 450 -7.89 18.58 -47.42
N HIS A 451 -7.24 18.09 -48.47
CA HIS A 451 -5.78 17.86 -48.49
C HIS A 451 -4.98 19.11 -48.84
N ALA A 452 -5.64 20.20 -49.25
CA ALA A 452 -5.00 21.49 -49.55
C ALA A 452 -4.87 22.33 -48.28
N GLU A 453 -3.90 21.99 -47.47
CA GLU A 453 -3.68 22.51 -46.11
C GLU A 453 -2.93 23.88 -46.05
N TYR A 454 -3.52 24.88 -46.70
CA TYR A 454 -3.04 26.28 -46.70
C TYR A 454 -4.20 27.25 -46.91
N GLY A 455 -4.00 28.53 -46.62
CA GLY A 455 -5.00 29.57 -46.76
C GLY A 455 -6.05 29.54 -45.66
N TYR A 456 -5.69 29.07 -44.48
CA TYR A 456 -6.59 29.02 -43.30
C TYR A 456 -6.81 30.40 -42.71
N THR A 457 -7.98 30.54 -42.08
CA THR A 457 -8.31 31.67 -41.19
C THR A 457 -8.13 31.22 -39.73
N PHE A 458 -7.18 31.81 -39.06
CA PHE A 458 -6.88 31.52 -37.65
C PHE A 458 -8.04 31.98 -36.75
N LEU A 459 -8.41 31.11 -35.78
CA LEU A 459 -9.43 31.38 -34.78
C LEU A 459 -8.86 31.73 -33.41
N GLY A 460 -8.01 30.85 -32.88
CA GLY A 460 -7.48 31.04 -31.54
C GLY A 460 -6.66 29.85 -31.06
N LEU A 461 -6.26 29.97 -29.79
CA LEU A 461 -5.56 28.92 -29.04
C LEU A 461 -6.43 28.46 -27.85
N ILE A 462 -6.46 27.19 -27.61
CA ILE A 462 -7.02 26.61 -26.38
C ILE A 462 -5.87 25.95 -25.61
N SER A 463 -5.70 26.37 -24.35
CA SER A 463 -4.69 25.81 -23.47
C SER A 463 -5.35 24.90 -22.44
N MET A 464 -4.70 23.78 -22.15
CA MET A 464 -5.22 22.76 -21.25
C MET A 464 -4.11 22.13 -20.43
N VAL A 465 -4.46 21.55 -19.30
CA VAL A 465 -3.53 20.85 -18.39
C VAL A 465 -4.26 19.68 -17.74
N ASP A 466 -3.51 18.66 -17.38
CA ASP A 466 -3.94 17.66 -16.41
C ASP A 466 -3.69 18.24 -14.99
N PRO A 467 -4.73 18.71 -14.28
CA PRO A 467 -4.54 19.44 -13.04
C PRO A 467 -4.07 18.52 -11.91
N PRO A 468 -3.24 19.03 -10.98
CA PRO A 468 -2.95 18.30 -9.75
C PRO A 468 -4.25 17.98 -8.99
N ARG A 469 -4.27 16.85 -8.31
CA ARG A 469 -5.35 16.53 -7.36
C ARG A 469 -5.32 17.53 -6.20
N GLU A 470 -6.46 17.87 -5.67
CA GLU A 470 -6.58 18.85 -4.57
C GLU A 470 -5.75 18.45 -3.34
N GLU A 471 -5.69 17.16 -3.05
CA GLU A 471 -4.99 16.62 -1.89
C GLU A 471 -3.47 16.53 -2.09
N SER A 472 -2.97 16.58 -3.33
CA SER A 472 -1.55 16.35 -3.64
C SER A 472 -0.62 17.33 -2.93
N ALA A 473 -0.93 18.61 -2.91
CA ALA A 473 -0.10 19.62 -2.24
C ALA A 473 -0.02 19.40 -0.72
N ALA A 474 -1.16 19.09 -0.09
CA ALA A 474 -1.23 18.80 1.34
C ALA A 474 -0.46 17.49 1.68
N ALA A 475 -0.58 16.47 0.83
CA ALA A 475 0.12 15.19 0.99
C ALA A 475 1.64 15.33 0.81
N VAL A 476 2.11 16.12 -0.18
CA VAL A 476 3.53 16.46 -0.37
C VAL A 476 4.07 17.21 0.85
N ALA A 477 3.35 18.19 1.37
CA ALA A 477 3.75 18.89 2.57
C ALA A 477 3.81 17.96 3.80
N ALA A 478 2.86 17.02 3.93
CA ALA A 478 2.86 16.01 4.98
C ALA A 478 4.04 15.04 4.85
N SER A 479 4.39 14.59 3.62
CA SER A 479 5.54 13.73 3.38
C SER A 479 6.84 14.40 3.80
N LYS A 480 7.06 15.66 3.43
CA LYS A 480 8.23 16.45 3.82
C LYS A 480 8.35 16.60 5.34
N ARG A 481 7.24 16.90 6.04
CA ARG A 481 7.22 16.93 7.51
C ARG A 481 7.54 15.58 8.14
N ALA A 482 7.14 14.51 7.49
CA ALA A 482 7.44 13.14 7.91
C ALA A 482 8.89 12.71 7.62
N GLY A 483 9.74 13.61 7.11
CA GLY A 483 11.13 13.32 6.72
C GLY A 483 11.23 12.47 5.45
N ILE A 484 10.18 12.43 4.62
CA ILE A 484 10.14 11.70 3.37
C ILE A 484 10.35 12.69 2.22
N ARG A 485 11.26 12.36 1.32
CA ARG A 485 11.52 13.17 0.11
C ARG A 485 10.61 12.71 -1.04
N PRO A 486 9.65 13.53 -1.47
CA PRO A 486 8.92 13.27 -2.69
C PRO A 486 9.76 13.67 -3.91
N VAL A 487 9.75 12.83 -4.94
CA VAL A 487 10.45 13.02 -6.22
C VAL A 487 9.46 12.74 -7.35
N MET A 488 9.36 13.64 -8.31
CA MET A 488 8.50 13.46 -9.48
C MET A 488 9.28 12.82 -10.63
N ILE A 489 8.71 11.78 -11.22
CA ILE A 489 9.24 11.08 -12.39
C ILE A 489 8.15 11.08 -13.45
N THR A 490 8.44 11.54 -14.69
CA THR A 490 7.39 11.65 -15.71
C THR A 490 7.95 11.51 -17.14
N GLY A 491 7.10 11.07 -18.07
CA GLY A 491 7.33 11.14 -19.50
C GLY A 491 7.13 12.54 -20.11
N ASP A 492 6.58 13.49 -19.37
CA ASP A 492 6.28 14.85 -19.82
C ASP A 492 7.55 15.70 -20.08
N HIS A 493 7.35 16.81 -20.76
CA HIS A 493 8.40 17.80 -20.97
C HIS A 493 8.86 18.44 -19.64
N LYS A 494 10.17 18.74 -19.52
CA LYS A 494 10.80 19.28 -18.30
C LYS A 494 10.08 20.53 -17.76
N VAL A 495 9.68 21.45 -18.66
CA VAL A 495 8.98 22.69 -18.28
C VAL A 495 7.65 22.40 -17.62
N THR A 496 6.84 21.54 -18.21
CA THR A 496 5.53 21.11 -17.67
C THR A 496 5.69 20.40 -16.32
N ALA A 497 6.65 19.48 -16.23
CA ALA A 497 6.93 18.72 -15.02
C ALA A 497 7.34 19.66 -13.85
N VAL A 498 8.24 20.62 -14.11
CA VAL A 498 8.68 21.61 -13.10
C VAL A 498 7.54 22.52 -12.67
N ALA A 499 6.70 23.00 -13.61
CA ALA A 499 5.57 23.85 -13.30
C ALA A 499 4.57 23.16 -12.33
N ILE A 500 4.22 21.90 -12.62
CA ILE A 500 3.33 21.09 -11.77
C ILE A 500 4.01 20.77 -10.44
N ALA A 501 5.28 20.35 -10.44
CA ALA A 501 6.03 20.02 -9.24
C ALA A 501 6.17 21.22 -8.29
N ARG A 502 6.36 22.44 -8.84
CA ARG A 502 6.39 23.68 -8.07
C ARG A 502 5.02 24.00 -7.46
N ARG A 503 3.94 23.81 -8.22
CA ARG A 503 2.57 24.07 -7.74
C ARG A 503 2.18 23.19 -6.56
N ILE A 504 2.61 21.91 -6.55
CA ILE A 504 2.32 20.99 -5.46
C ILE A 504 3.40 20.95 -4.38
N GLY A 505 4.48 21.72 -4.52
CA GLY A 505 5.54 21.86 -3.53
C GLY A 505 6.58 20.74 -3.53
N ILE A 506 6.70 19.93 -4.60
CA ILE A 506 7.81 18.99 -4.78
C ILE A 506 9.09 19.73 -5.13
N TYR A 507 9.02 20.66 -6.09
CA TYR A 507 10.14 21.45 -6.58
C TYR A 507 10.21 22.79 -5.85
N GLU A 508 11.34 23.09 -5.22
CA GLU A 508 11.62 24.35 -4.52
C GLU A 508 12.77 25.08 -5.20
N GLU A 509 12.99 26.34 -4.80
CA GLU A 509 14.10 27.15 -5.32
C GLU A 509 15.45 26.54 -4.90
N GLY A 510 16.32 26.24 -5.88
CA GLY A 510 17.57 25.54 -5.67
C GLY A 510 17.53 24.04 -6.00
N ASP A 511 16.35 23.43 -6.17
CA ASP A 511 16.24 22.05 -6.64
C ASP A 511 16.64 21.89 -8.11
N LEU A 512 17.16 20.72 -8.45
CA LEU A 512 17.49 20.35 -9.83
C LEU A 512 16.33 19.58 -10.48
N ALA A 513 16.20 19.79 -11.79
CA ALA A 513 15.34 19.01 -12.68
C ALA A 513 16.17 18.48 -13.83
N LEU A 514 16.09 17.17 -14.12
CA LEU A 514 16.83 16.52 -15.21
C LEU A 514 15.89 15.91 -16.24
N THR A 515 16.34 15.91 -17.49
CA THR A 515 15.74 15.12 -18.57
C THR A 515 16.38 13.73 -18.62
N GLY A 516 15.71 12.76 -19.27
CA GLY A 516 16.28 11.43 -19.52
C GLY A 516 17.61 11.49 -20.29
N ALA A 517 17.75 12.44 -21.22
CA ALA A 517 19.00 12.63 -21.96
C ALA A 517 20.15 13.14 -21.05
N GLU A 518 19.88 14.13 -20.19
CA GLU A 518 20.82 14.63 -19.18
C GLU A 518 21.21 13.52 -18.20
N LEU A 519 20.23 12.72 -17.75
CA LEU A 519 20.45 11.58 -16.86
C LEU A 519 21.32 10.49 -17.52
N ASN A 520 21.11 10.20 -18.81
CA ASN A 520 21.90 9.21 -19.55
C ASN A 520 23.35 9.65 -19.75
N ALA A 521 23.63 10.96 -19.78
CA ALA A 521 24.98 11.51 -19.89
C ALA A 521 25.75 11.43 -18.55
N MET A 522 25.07 11.27 -17.40
CA MET A 522 25.69 11.14 -16.08
C MET A 522 26.15 9.71 -15.83
N SER A 523 27.27 9.54 -15.15
CA SER A 523 27.68 8.26 -14.56
C SER A 523 26.83 7.93 -13.32
N ASP A 524 26.82 6.67 -12.90
CA ASP A 524 26.11 6.26 -11.70
C ASP A 524 26.63 6.93 -10.42
N SER A 525 27.95 7.18 -10.36
CA SER A 525 28.57 7.87 -9.22
C SER A 525 28.15 9.34 -9.15
N GLU A 526 28.11 10.04 -10.28
CA GLU A 526 27.66 11.44 -10.36
C GLU A 526 26.16 11.54 -9.97
N LEU A 527 25.36 10.61 -10.48
CA LEU A 527 23.96 10.56 -10.09
C LEU A 527 23.81 10.34 -8.58
N GLU A 528 24.57 9.42 -7.99
CA GLU A 528 24.50 9.12 -6.55
C GLU A 528 24.92 10.33 -5.70
N GLU A 529 25.89 11.14 -6.14
CA GLU A 529 26.29 12.36 -5.44
C GLU A 529 25.19 13.44 -5.49
N GLN A 530 24.57 13.66 -6.65
CA GLN A 530 23.65 14.77 -6.90
C GLN A 530 22.18 14.40 -6.63
N ILE A 531 21.83 13.13 -6.49
CA ILE A 531 20.45 12.66 -6.42
C ILE A 531 19.60 13.35 -5.33
N ALA A 532 20.25 13.79 -4.24
CA ALA A 532 19.60 14.48 -3.15
C ALA A 532 19.15 15.91 -3.52
N GLU A 533 19.67 16.49 -4.57
CA GLU A 533 19.33 17.83 -5.06
C GLU A 533 18.27 17.78 -6.18
N ILE A 534 18.07 16.59 -6.78
CA ILE A 534 17.16 16.42 -7.90
C ILE A 534 15.77 16.07 -7.39
N SER A 535 14.77 16.89 -7.73
CA SER A 535 13.38 16.71 -7.34
C SER A 535 12.48 16.29 -8.52
N VAL A 536 12.91 16.51 -9.77
CA VAL A 536 12.12 16.23 -10.97
C VAL A 536 12.94 15.53 -12.04
N TYR A 537 12.42 14.43 -12.57
CA TYR A 537 12.96 13.73 -13.74
C TYR A 537 11.91 13.72 -14.85
N ALA A 538 12.24 14.30 -16.01
CA ALA A 538 11.35 14.49 -17.15
C ALA A 538 11.79 13.69 -18.38
N ARG A 539 10.86 13.23 -19.21
CA ARG A 539 11.15 12.43 -20.43
C ARG A 539 12.06 11.24 -20.17
N VAL A 540 11.78 10.49 -19.09
CA VAL A 540 12.60 9.34 -18.67
C VAL A 540 12.09 8.04 -19.29
N SER A 541 13.03 7.16 -19.65
CA SER A 541 12.76 5.80 -20.09
C SER A 541 12.52 4.85 -18.90
N PRO A 542 11.99 3.64 -19.12
CA PRO A 542 11.87 2.61 -18.07
C PRO A 542 13.21 2.30 -17.37
N GLU A 543 14.29 2.21 -18.12
CA GLU A 543 15.65 1.96 -17.59
C GLU A 543 16.09 3.09 -16.65
N ASN A 544 15.77 4.33 -16.99
CA ASN A 544 16.05 5.49 -16.15
C ASN A 544 15.30 5.44 -14.84
N LYS A 545 14.04 4.97 -14.83
CA LYS A 545 13.25 4.79 -13.61
C LYS A 545 13.91 3.80 -12.65
N ILE A 546 14.41 2.68 -13.18
CA ILE A 546 15.16 1.67 -12.38
C ILE A 546 16.43 2.30 -11.80
N ARG A 547 17.20 3.02 -12.64
CA ARG A 547 18.47 3.65 -12.27
C ARG A 547 18.30 4.68 -11.16
N ILE A 548 17.22 5.47 -11.18
CA ILE A 548 16.88 6.43 -10.12
C ILE A 548 16.58 5.70 -8.81
N VAL A 549 15.76 4.64 -8.85
CA VAL A 549 15.44 3.83 -7.67
C VAL A 549 16.71 3.24 -7.06
N GLU A 550 17.57 2.63 -7.87
CA GLU A 550 18.83 2.03 -7.42
C GLU A 550 19.78 3.04 -6.79
N ALA A 551 19.88 4.24 -7.37
CA ALA A 551 20.76 5.29 -6.84
C ALA A 551 20.29 5.76 -5.44
N TRP A 552 18.98 5.89 -5.20
CA TRP A 552 18.44 6.16 -3.88
C TRP A 552 18.69 5.01 -2.90
N GLN A 553 18.51 3.75 -3.33
CA GLN A 553 18.76 2.56 -2.52
C GLN A 553 20.23 2.42 -2.13
N ARG A 554 21.19 2.72 -3.04
CA ARG A 554 22.64 2.72 -2.76
C ARG A 554 23.02 3.71 -1.66
N ARG A 555 22.34 4.84 -1.55
CA ARG A 555 22.47 5.80 -0.44
C ARG A 555 21.80 5.34 0.87
N GLY A 556 21.25 4.14 0.91
CA GLY A 556 20.62 3.55 2.09
C GLY A 556 19.19 4.02 2.35
N ASN A 557 18.52 4.60 1.36
CA ASN A 557 17.11 4.99 1.45
C ASN A 557 16.19 3.81 1.17
N ILE A 558 15.01 3.83 1.76
CA ILE A 558 13.90 2.94 1.43
C ILE A 558 12.99 3.68 0.45
N VAL A 559 12.90 3.15 -0.75
CA VAL A 559 12.26 3.80 -1.88
C VAL A 559 10.89 3.19 -2.14
N SER A 560 9.86 4.05 -2.16
CA SER A 560 8.56 3.72 -2.74
C SER A 560 8.51 4.27 -4.17
N MET A 561 8.10 3.46 -5.14
CA MET A 561 7.92 3.87 -6.55
C MET A 561 6.48 3.68 -6.96
N THR A 562 5.87 4.70 -7.58
CA THR A 562 4.52 4.59 -8.15
C THR A 562 4.57 4.49 -9.67
N GLY A 563 3.57 3.80 -10.25
CA GLY A 563 3.39 3.71 -11.69
C GLY A 563 2.06 3.08 -12.07
N ASP A 564 1.62 3.31 -13.29
CA ASP A 564 0.36 2.80 -13.84
C ASP A 564 0.55 1.96 -15.10
N GLY A 565 1.69 2.11 -15.78
CA GLY A 565 1.95 1.49 -17.07
C GLY A 565 2.84 0.25 -17.03
N VAL A 566 2.89 -0.44 -18.16
CA VAL A 566 3.83 -1.56 -18.42
C VAL A 566 5.28 -1.09 -18.26
N ASN A 567 5.56 0.14 -18.67
CA ASN A 567 6.90 0.77 -18.59
C ASN A 567 7.37 0.98 -17.15
N ASP A 568 6.46 0.98 -16.17
CA ASP A 568 6.78 1.18 -14.76
C ASP A 568 7.06 -0.14 -14.03
N ALA A 569 6.51 -1.24 -14.53
CA ALA A 569 6.57 -2.53 -13.84
C ALA A 569 7.98 -2.96 -13.40
N PRO A 570 9.05 -2.80 -14.20
CA PRO A 570 10.39 -3.13 -13.76
C PRO A 570 10.88 -2.26 -12.61
N ALA A 571 10.55 -0.96 -12.59
CA ALA A 571 10.91 -0.04 -11.52
C ALA A 571 10.08 -0.29 -10.26
N LEU A 572 8.78 -0.62 -10.40
CA LEU A 572 7.90 -1.04 -9.29
C LEU A 572 8.46 -2.28 -8.59
N LYS A 573 8.86 -3.29 -9.36
CA LYS A 573 9.44 -4.53 -8.83
C LYS A 573 10.81 -4.32 -8.17
N LYS A 574 11.57 -3.33 -8.64
CA LYS A 574 12.91 -2.99 -8.12
C LYS A 574 12.85 -2.19 -6.83
N ALA A 575 11.86 -1.34 -6.66
CA ALA A 575 11.67 -0.54 -5.45
C ALA A 575 11.51 -1.41 -4.20
N ASP A 576 11.75 -0.83 -3.02
CA ASP A 576 11.46 -1.49 -1.75
C ASP A 576 9.95 -1.66 -1.55
N ILE A 577 9.17 -0.77 -2.17
CA ILE A 577 7.71 -0.81 -2.22
C ILE A 577 7.26 -0.30 -3.59
N GLY A 578 6.85 -1.20 -4.45
CA GLY A 578 6.13 -0.86 -5.67
C GLY A 578 4.67 -0.54 -5.37
N VAL A 579 4.17 0.55 -5.95
CA VAL A 579 2.79 1.04 -5.76
C VAL A 579 2.14 1.21 -7.13
N ALA A 580 1.12 0.41 -7.41
CA ALA A 580 0.36 0.51 -8.65
C ALA A 580 -0.97 1.26 -8.46
N MET A 581 -1.43 1.89 -9.53
CA MET A 581 -2.76 2.49 -9.59
C MET A 581 -3.81 1.39 -9.75
N GLY A 582 -4.94 1.53 -9.07
CA GLY A 582 -6.02 0.54 -9.09
C GLY A 582 -7.02 0.76 -10.22
N ILE A 583 -7.27 2.03 -10.56
CA ILE A 583 -8.24 2.43 -11.60
C ILE A 583 -7.55 2.50 -12.96
N THR A 584 -6.48 3.31 -13.07
CA THR A 584 -5.77 3.56 -14.33
C THR A 584 -4.64 2.57 -14.60
N GLY A 585 -4.19 1.84 -13.56
CA GLY A 585 -3.06 0.92 -13.68
C GLY A 585 -3.36 -0.32 -14.51
N THR A 586 -2.39 -0.68 -15.38
CA THR A 586 -2.43 -1.95 -16.12
C THR A 586 -2.27 -3.14 -15.17
N GLU A 587 -2.77 -4.30 -15.55
CA GLU A 587 -2.65 -5.52 -14.73
C GLU A 587 -1.18 -5.88 -14.45
N VAL A 588 -0.29 -5.54 -15.37
CA VAL A 588 1.17 -5.74 -15.22
C VAL A 588 1.75 -4.88 -14.12
N SER A 589 1.39 -3.58 -14.09
CA SER A 589 1.82 -2.69 -13.02
C SER A 589 1.28 -3.17 -11.66
N LYS A 590 0.01 -3.60 -11.63
CA LYS A 590 -0.61 -4.17 -10.43
C LYS A 590 0.08 -5.46 -9.98
N ASP A 591 0.50 -6.31 -10.91
CA ASP A 591 1.20 -7.56 -10.57
C ASP A 591 2.61 -7.30 -10.04
N ALA A 592 3.33 -6.38 -10.62
CA ALA A 592 4.68 -6.01 -10.21
C ALA A 592 4.72 -5.31 -8.84
N ALA A 593 3.61 -4.69 -8.41
CA ALA A 593 3.54 -3.87 -7.21
C ALA A 593 3.29 -4.68 -5.93
N ASP A 594 3.77 -4.14 -4.80
CA ASP A 594 3.49 -4.64 -3.44
C ASP A 594 2.21 -4.05 -2.85
N MET A 595 1.79 -2.88 -3.33
CA MET A 595 0.60 -2.15 -2.90
C MET A 595 -0.17 -1.61 -4.11
N ILE A 596 -1.49 -1.65 -4.04
CA ILE A 596 -2.40 -1.09 -5.05
C ILE A 596 -3.25 0.00 -4.41
N LEU A 597 -3.34 1.17 -5.05
CA LEU A 597 -4.19 2.28 -4.63
C LEU A 597 -5.53 2.21 -5.35
N SER A 598 -6.60 1.85 -4.65
CA SER A 598 -7.93 1.75 -5.27
C SER A 598 -8.55 3.10 -5.66
N ASP A 599 -7.95 4.21 -5.26
CA ASP A 599 -8.37 5.59 -5.56
C ASP A 599 -7.35 6.38 -6.40
N ASP A 600 -6.26 5.73 -6.83
CA ASP A 600 -5.16 6.32 -7.58
C ASP A 600 -4.59 7.63 -6.97
N ASN A 601 -4.63 7.77 -5.64
CA ASN A 601 -4.33 9.03 -4.97
C ASN A 601 -3.02 8.98 -4.19
N PHE A 602 -2.10 9.89 -4.48
CA PHE A 602 -0.82 10.04 -3.75
C PHE A 602 -1.00 10.21 -2.24
N ALA A 603 -2.07 10.90 -1.80
CA ALA A 603 -2.35 11.09 -0.38
C ALA A 603 -2.57 9.76 0.37
N THR A 604 -3.08 8.74 -0.33
CA THR A 604 -3.27 7.41 0.22
C THR A 604 -1.95 6.72 0.54
N ILE A 605 -0.88 7.00 -0.20
CA ILE A 605 0.48 6.50 0.11
C ILE A 605 0.93 7.04 1.46
N ILE A 606 0.70 8.32 1.74
CA ILE A 606 1.11 8.96 3.00
C ILE A 606 0.33 8.38 4.18
N LYS A 607 -0.98 8.09 3.99
CA LYS A 607 -1.79 7.37 4.98
C LYS A 607 -1.26 5.94 5.21
N ALA A 608 -0.89 5.23 4.14
CA ALA A 608 -0.31 3.89 4.24
C ALA A 608 1.03 3.90 4.98
N VAL A 609 1.89 4.90 4.75
CA VAL A 609 3.14 5.08 5.51
C VAL A 609 2.85 5.33 6.99
N ALA A 610 1.90 6.20 7.33
CA ALA A 610 1.49 6.44 8.72
C ALA A 610 1.00 5.15 9.40
N ASN A 611 0.16 4.38 8.69
CA ASN A 611 -0.31 3.08 9.18
C ASN A 611 0.83 2.06 9.32
N GLY A 612 1.80 2.02 8.41
CA GLY A 612 2.99 1.18 8.51
C GLY A 612 3.82 1.50 9.76
N ARG A 613 4.05 2.79 10.05
CA ARG A 613 4.70 3.26 11.29
C ARG A 613 3.92 2.85 12.53
N ASN A 614 2.59 2.97 12.50
CA ASN A 614 1.72 2.57 13.61
C ASN A 614 1.78 1.06 13.86
N VAL A 615 1.70 0.24 12.82
CA VAL A 615 1.79 -1.23 12.93
C VAL A 615 3.12 -1.63 13.58
N TYR A 616 4.23 -1.06 13.13
CA TYR A 616 5.55 -1.33 13.72
C TYR A 616 5.62 -0.90 15.19
N ARG A 617 5.12 0.31 15.53
CA ARG A 617 5.05 0.81 16.91
C ARG A 617 4.24 -0.13 17.81
N ASN A 618 3.10 -0.57 17.33
CA ASN A 618 2.20 -1.48 18.04
C ASN A 618 2.82 -2.86 18.25
N ILE A 619 3.51 -3.40 17.26
CA ILE A 619 4.29 -4.64 17.37
C ILE A 619 5.37 -4.48 18.45
N LYS A 620 6.16 -3.40 18.39
CA LYS A 620 7.21 -3.11 19.37
C LYS A 620 6.66 -3.01 20.79
N ASN A 621 5.50 -2.38 20.97
CA ASN A 621 4.83 -2.22 22.27
C ASN A 621 4.29 -3.56 22.80
N ALA A 622 3.71 -4.38 21.93
CA ALA A 622 3.25 -5.74 22.29
C ALA A 622 4.43 -6.65 22.70
N ILE A 623 5.56 -6.55 21.98
CA ILE A 623 6.79 -7.25 22.33
C ILE A 623 7.32 -6.78 23.70
N LEU A 624 7.32 -5.47 23.96
CA LEU A 624 7.73 -4.91 25.25
C LEU A 624 6.87 -5.47 26.39
N PHE A 625 5.55 -5.53 26.21
CA PHE A 625 4.61 -6.08 27.17
C PHE A 625 4.92 -7.55 27.50
N LEU A 626 5.05 -8.39 26.48
CA LEU A 626 5.32 -9.82 26.67
C LEU A 626 6.67 -10.06 27.33
N LEU A 627 7.74 -9.42 26.83
CA LEU A 627 9.09 -9.64 27.34
C LEU A 627 9.31 -9.09 28.74
N SER A 628 8.73 -7.93 29.08
CA SER A 628 8.84 -7.37 30.43
C SER A 628 8.08 -8.24 31.44
N GLY A 629 6.91 -8.78 31.06
CA GLY A 629 6.17 -9.72 31.89
C GLY A 629 6.94 -11.03 32.12
N ASN A 630 7.52 -11.61 31.07
CA ASN A 630 8.34 -12.82 31.20
C ASN A 630 9.62 -12.57 32.04
N THR A 631 10.25 -11.40 31.86
CA THR A 631 11.40 -10.99 32.71
C THR A 631 11.01 -10.96 34.18
N ALA A 632 9.81 -10.50 34.52
CA ALA A 632 9.34 -10.52 35.90
C ALA A 632 9.20 -11.94 36.45
N GLY A 633 8.64 -12.88 35.68
CA GLY A 633 8.57 -14.29 36.04
C GLY A 633 9.95 -14.93 36.24
N ILE A 634 10.89 -14.68 35.33
CA ILE A 634 12.29 -15.17 35.43
C ILE A 634 12.95 -14.66 36.71
N LEU A 635 12.87 -13.34 36.95
CA LEU A 635 13.48 -12.73 38.12
C LEU A 635 12.89 -13.27 39.43
N ALA A 636 11.58 -13.53 39.48
CA ALA A 636 10.93 -14.10 40.65
C ALA A 636 11.41 -15.53 40.93
N VAL A 637 11.44 -16.41 39.91
CA VAL A 637 11.93 -17.79 40.07
C VAL A 637 13.42 -17.82 40.43
N LEU A 638 14.23 -16.97 39.79
CA LEU A 638 15.66 -16.86 40.08
C LEU A 638 15.91 -16.38 41.53
N TYR A 639 15.16 -15.37 41.98
CA TYR A 639 15.24 -14.87 43.35
C TYR A 639 14.96 -15.96 44.39
N THR A 640 13.85 -16.69 44.24
CA THR A 640 13.48 -17.74 45.21
C THR A 640 14.46 -18.91 45.16
N SER A 641 14.98 -19.26 43.97
CA SER A 641 16.03 -20.26 43.83
C SER A 641 17.32 -19.83 44.53
N LEU A 642 17.76 -18.58 44.34
CA LEU A 642 18.97 -18.04 44.98
C LEU A 642 18.83 -17.94 46.51
N MET A 643 17.68 -17.63 47.04
CA MET A 643 17.40 -17.53 48.47
C MET A 643 17.06 -18.87 49.13
N GLY A 644 16.88 -19.95 48.33
CA GLY A 644 16.51 -21.26 48.86
C GLY A 644 15.09 -21.31 49.41
N LEU A 645 14.21 -20.50 48.84
CA LEU A 645 12.80 -20.44 49.19
C LEU A 645 11.97 -21.44 48.36
N PRO A 646 10.74 -21.82 48.78
CA PRO A 646 9.84 -22.63 47.98
C PRO A 646 9.56 -22.04 46.60
N VAL A 647 9.19 -22.87 45.65
CA VAL A 647 8.84 -22.45 44.25
C VAL A 647 7.72 -21.42 44.28
N PRO A 648 7.88 -20.22 43.64
CA PRO A 648 6.86 -19.18 43.68
C PRO A 648 5.70 -19.45 42.73
N PHE A 649 5.95 -20.18 41.63
CA PHE A 649 4.94 -20.47 40.58
C PHE A 649 5.02 -21.94 40.18
N THR A 650 3.88 -22.57 40.01
CA THR A 650 3.79 -23.84 39.31
C THR A 650 3.84 -23.62 37.78
N PRO A 651 4.23 -24.61 36.98
CA PRO A 651 4.17 -24.50 35.51
C PRO A 651 2.77 -24.10 35.00
N VAL A 652 1.71 -24.56 35.67
CA VAL A 652 0.32 -24.26 35.33
C VAL A 652 0.01 -22.77 35.50
N HIS A 653 0.54 -22.12 36.57
CA HIS A 653 0.41 -20.67 36.77
C HIS A 653 1.00 -19.90 35.60
N LEU A 654 2.21 -20.25 35.18
CA LEU A 654 2.93 -19.55 34.13
C LEU A 654 2.30 -19.76 32.74
N LEU A 655 1.80 -20.96 32.47
CA LEU A 655 1.03 -21.25 31.26
C LEU A 655 -0.28 -20.46 31.21
N PHE A 656 -1.03 -20.41 32.33
CA PHE A 656 -2.23 -19.59 32.43
C PHE A 656 -1.93 -18.13 32.12
N ILE A 657 -0.85 -17.59 32.67
CA ILE A 657 -0.44 -16.21 32.41
C ILE A 657 -0.11 -16.02 30.95
N ASN A 658 0.84 -16.78 30.41
CA ASN A 658 1.37 -16.57 29.05
C ASN A 658 0.31 -16.82 27.97
N LEU A 659 -0.57 -17.80 28.13
CA LEU A 659 -1.53 -18.19 27.14
C LEU A 659 -2.84 -17.42 27.22
N LEU A 660 -3.43 -17.34 28.41
CA LEU A 660 -4.78 -16.82 28.58
C LEU A 660 -4.80 -15.33 28.91
N THR A 661 -3.93 -14.87 29.83
CA THR A 661 -4.02 -13.49 30.30
C THR A 661 -3.15 -12.52 29.54
N ASP A 662 -2.06 -12.97 28.90
CA ASP A 662 -1.16 -12.09 28.15
C ASP A 662 -1.53 -11.93 26.67
N SER A 663 -2.07 -12.99 26.06
CA SER A 663 -2.42 -12.94 24.63
C SER A 663 -3.46 -11.86 24.30
N LEU A 664 -4.47 -11.68 25.16
CA LEU A 664 -5.52 -10.69 24.94
C LEU A 664 -5.03 -9.24 25.04
N PRO A 665 -4.29 -8.83 26.11
CA PRO A 665 -3.71 -7.49 26.16
C PRO A 665 -2.70 -7.23 25.05
N ALA A 666 -1.86 -8.20 24.69
CA ALA A 666 -0.88 -8.04 23.61
C ALA A 666 -1.56 -7.80 22.25
N LEU A 667 -2.65 -8.51 21.93
CA LEU A 667 -3.46 -8.26 20.74
C LEU A 667 -4.12 -6.87 20.79
N ALA A 668 -4.65 -6.48 21.95
CA ALA A 668 -5.28 -5.18 22.13
C ALA A 668 -4.29 -4.01 21.96
N ILE A 669 -3.04 -4.17 22.44
CA ILE A 669 -1.95 -3.22 22.18
C ILE A 669 -1.63 -3.15 20.69
N GLY A 670 -1.66 -4.30 20.00
CA GLY A 670 -1.47 -4.37 18.55
C GLY A 670 -2.54 -3.61 17.74
N MET A 671 -3.70 -3.35 18.34
CA MET A 671 -4.82 -2.61 17.74
C MET A 671 -4.89 -1.13 18.20
N GLU A 672 -3.82 -0.60 18.79
CA GLU A 672 -3.79 0.80 19.22
C GLU A 672 -3.95 1.74 18.01
N PRO A 673 -4.87 2.73 18.07
CA PRO A 673 -5.08 3.68 16.98
C PRO A 673 -3.81 4.44 16.61
N ALA A 674 -3.73 4.84 15.34
CA ALA A 674 -2.71 5.77 14.89
C ALA A 674 -2.93 7.14 15.55
N ASP A 675 -1.84 7.81 15.83
CA ASP A 675 -1.77 9.12 16.43
C ASP A 675 -1.23 10.10 15.36
N ASP A 676 -1.68 11.34 15.36
CA ASP A 676 -1.30 12.36 14.38
C ASP A 676 0.20 12.70 14.41
N ASP A 677 0.88 12.37 15.50
CA ASP A 677 2.31 12.63 15.65
C ASP A 677 3.21 11.65 14.87
N LEU A 678 2.68 10.54 14.36
CA LEU A 678 3.45 9.56 13.58
C LEU A 678 4.08 10.13 12.30
N LEU A 679 3.44 11.10 11.68
CA LEU A 679 3.98 11.81 10.52
C LEU A 679 4.94 12.94 10.88
N LYS A 680 5.18 13.20 12.18
CA LYS A 680 6.23 14.12 12.64
C LYS A 680 7.55 13.39 12.92
N GLU A 681 7.51 12.06 13.07
CA GLU A 681 8.69 11.24 13.26
C GLU A 681 9.44 11.06 11.94
N LYS A 682 10.78 11.05 11.99
CA LYS A 682 11.62 10.71 10.83
C LYS A 682 11.50 9.23 10.46
N PRO A 683 11.75 8.85 9.20
CA PRO A 683 11.78 7.45 8.79
C PRO A 683 12.76 6.64 9.64
N ARG A 684 12.35 5.45 10.05
CA ARG A 684 13.18 4.54 10.83
C ARG A 684 14.27 3.93 9.95
N ASN A 685 15.45 3.73 10.53
CA ASN A 685 16.50 2.96 9.85
C ASN A 685 16.08 1.47 9.78
N PRO A 686 15.97 0.86 8.60
CA PRO A 686 15.55 -0.53 8.46
C PRO A 686 16.54 -1.54 9.08
N ARG A 687 17.81 -1.15 9.23
CA ARG A 687 18.86 -1.97 9.87
C ARG A 687 18.79 -1.97 11.39
N GLU A 688 18.01 -1.06 11.97
CA GLU A 688 17.83 -0.99 13.43
C GLU A 688 16.83 -2.05 13.88
N GLY A 689 17.31 -3.04 14.63
CA GLY A 689 16.46 -4.08 15.22
C GLY A 689 15.51 -3.50 16.28
N ILE A 690 14.45 -4.25 16.60
CA ILE A 690 13.49 -3.87 17.67
C ILE A 690 14.17 -3.76 19.02
N LEU A 691 15.13 -4.63 19.29
CA LEU A 691 15.80 -4.78 20.58
C LEU A 691 16.97 -3.80 20.75
N THR A 692 16.66 -2.52 20.71
CA THR A 692 17.65 -1.47 20.97
C THR A 692 18.06 -1.47 22.44
N ARG A 693 19.22 -0.85 22.76
CA ARG A 693 19.70 -0.73 24.15
C ARG A 693 18.65 -0.05 25.05
N GLY A 694 17.98 1.00 24.54
CA GLY A 694 16.93 1.68 25.28
C GLY A 694 15.70 0.79 25.52
N PHE A 695 15.31 -0.02 24.54
CA PHE A 695 14.25 -1.01 24.69
C PHE A 695 14.57 -2.04 25.77
N MET A 696 15.79 -2.60 25.76
CA MET A 696 16.23 -3.59 26.76
C MET A 696 16.23 -3.02 28.18
N ILE A 697 16.72 -1.79 28.35
CA ILE A 697 16.70 -1.11 29.66
C ILE A 697 15.25 -0.94 30.15
N THR A 698 14.35 -0.48 29.28
CA THR A 698 12.95 -0.29 29.62
C THR A 698 12.29 -1.62 30.01
N MET A 699 12.50 -2.68 29.22
CA MET A 699 12.02 -4.02 29.48
C MET A 699 12.46 -4.56 30.84
N ILE A 700 13.77 -4.48 31.15
CA ILE A 700 14.34 -4.98 32.41
C ILE A 700 13.81 -4.15 33.58
N THR A 701 13.77 -2.82 33.47
CA THR A 701 13.28 -1.95 34.55
C THR A 701 11.82 -2.24 34.89
N GLN A 702 10.96 -2.36 33.86
CA GLN A 702 9.56 -2.66 34.06
C GLN A 702 9.34 -4.07 34.62
N GLY A 703 10.08 -5.06 34.09
CA GLY A 703 10.06 -6.42 34.61
C GLY A 703 10.52 -6.51 36.09
N LEU A 704 11.55 -5.75 36.48
CA LEU A 704 12.04 -5.70 37.85
C LEU A 704 11.00 -5.12 38.82
N LEU A 705 10.30 -4.05 38.42
CA LEU A 705 9.22 -3.47 39.23
C LEU A 705 8.09 -4.45 39.49
N ILE A 706 7.68 -5.18 38.45
CA ILE A 706 6.62 -6.21 38.53
C ILE A 706 7.12 -7.38 39.41
N ALA A 707 8.35 -7.83 39.20
CA ALA A 707 8.96 -8.89 40.02
C ALA A 707 9.01 -8.52 41.51
N ALA A 708 9.45 -7.29 41.81
CA ALA A 708 9.54 -6.78 43.20
C ALA A 708 8.15 -6.78 43.88
N ALA A 709 7.11 -6.31 43.20
CA ALA A 709 5.73 -6.34 43.72
C ALA A 709 5.24 -7.78 43.97
N SER A 710 5.50 -8.69 43.03
CA SER A 710 5.12 -10.10 43.15
C SER A 710 5.90 -10.81 44.29
N MET A 711 7.18 -10.51 44.46
CA MET A 711 7.99 -11.08 45.56
C MET A 711 7.61 -10.49 46.92
N THR A 712 7.20 -9.23 46.99
CA THR A 712 6.63 -8.66 48.22
C THR A 712 5.36 -9.43 48.61
N ALA A 713 4.45 -9.67 47.69
CA ALA A 713 3.25 -10.49 47.92
C ALA A 713 3.60 -11.93 48.34
N TYR A 714 4.60 -12.52 47.68
CA TYR A 714 5.15 -13.84 48.03
C TYR A 714 5.61 -13.89 49.51
N HIS A 715 6.40 -12.93 49.97
CA HIS A 715 6.89 -12.89 51.37
C HIS A 715 5.76 -12.68 52.38
N ILE A 716 4.76 -11.87 52.07
CA ILE A 716 3.58 -11.72 52.91
C ILE A 716 2.86 -13.06 53.04
N GLY A 717 2.64 -13.79 51.96
CA GLY A 717 2.02 -15.11 51.96
C GLY A 717 2.86 -16.17 52.62
N LEU A 718 4.20 -16.08 52.50
CA LEU A 718 5.14 -17.05 53.11
C LEU A 718 5.08 -17.04 54.64
N ALA A 719 4.74 -15.91 55.25
CA ALA A 719 4.50 -15.82 56.69
C ALA A 719 3.33 -16.70 57.19
N VAL A 720 2.45 -17.11 56.29
CA VAL A 720 1.30 -17.98 56.57
C VAL A 720 1.57 -19.43 56.12
N SER A 721 1.89 -19.62 54.82
CA SER A 721 2.25 -20.96 54.30
C SER A 721 2.90 -20.82 52.91
N SER A 722 3.59 -21.87 52.45
CA SER A 722 4.13 -21.91 51.08
C SER A 722 3.07 -21.87 49.98
N ALA A 723 1.90 -22.51 50.23
CA ALA A 723 0.77 -22.47 49.30
C ALA A 723 0.17 -21.06 49.20
N MET A 724 0.07 -20.33 50.33
CA MET A 724 -0.38 -18.95 50.35
C MET A 724 0.63 -18.02 49.63
N ALA A 725 1.91 -18.26 49.83
CA ALA A 725 2.97 -17.50 49.14
C ALA A 725 2.87 -17.63 47.62
N SER A 726 2.76 -18.85 47.12
CA SER A 726 2.62 -19.12 45.70
C SER A 726 1.32 -18.51 45.11
N THR A 727 0.21 -18.62 45.82
CA THR A 727 -1.09 -18.04 45.42
C THR A 727 -1.03 -16.52 45.36
N MET A 728 -0.48 -15.87 46.37
CA MET A 728 -0.34 -14.40 46.40
C MET A 728 0.60 -13.91 45.32
N ALA A 729 1.73 -14.60 45.12
CA ALA A 729 2.67 -14.27 44.04
C ALA A 729 2.02 -14.39 42.63
N PHE A 730 1.34 -15.51 42.37
CA PHE A 730 0.64 -15.76 41.12
C PHE A 730 -0.43 -14.72 40.83
N ALA A 731 -1.32 -14.44 41.80
CA ALA A 731 -2.37 -13.46 41.62
C ALA A 731 -1.81 -12.04 41.40
N THR A 732 -0.75 -11.67 42.18
CA THR A 732 -0.10 -10.34 42.04
C THR A 732 0.61 -10.22 40.69
N LEU A 733 1.35 -11.25 40.24
CA LEU A 733 2.03 -11.24 38.95
C LEU A 733 1.03 -11.09 37.82
N THR A 734 -0.03 -11.91 37.81
CA THR A 734 -1.09 -11.89 36.80
C THR A 734 -1.77 -10.52 36.71
N LEU A 735 -2.23 -9.99 37.84
CA LEU A 735 -2.93 -8.71 37.87
C LEU A 735 -2.01 -7.53 37.55
N SER A 736 -0.74 -7.56 38.01
CA SER A 736 0.25 -6.54 37.63
C SER A 736 0.49 -6.52 36.11
N ARG A 737 0.57 -7.67 35.46
CA ARG A 737 0.72 -7.78 34.01
C ARG A 737 -0.50 -7.24 33.28
N LEU A 738 -1.69 -7.50 33.75
CA LEU A 738 -2.93 -6.95 33.18
C LEU A 738 -2.93 -5.41 33.25
N PHE A 739 -2.60 -4.82 34.41
CA PHE A 739 -2.41 -3.36 34.53
C PHE A 739 -1.28 -2.84 33.67
N HIS A 740 -0.18 -3.60 33.55
CA HIS A 740 0.97 -3.24 32.73
C HIS A 740 0.63 -3.16 31.24
N GLY A 741 -0.39 -3.88 30.75
CA GLY A 741 -0.92 -3.74 29.39
C GLY A 741 -1.24 -2.28 29.05
N PHE A 742 -1.79 -1.51 29.98
CA PHE A 742 -2.04 -0.08 29.77
C PHE A 742 -0.74 0.76 29.69
N ASN A 743 0.33 0.32 30.38
CA ASN A 743 1.64 0.99 30.27
C ASN A 743 2.27 0.80 28.89
N CYS A 744 2.00 -0.31 28.24
CA CYS A 744 2.62 -0.66 26.96
C CYS A 744 1.83 -0.17 25.73
N ARG A 745 0.72 0.56 25.88
CA ARG A 745 -0.05 1.14 24.77
C ARG A 745 0.73 2.18 23.97
N GLY A 746 1.60 2.93 24.61
CA GLY A 746 2.41 3.96 23.97
C GLY A 746 3.55 4.45 24.84
N SER A 747 4.37 5.36 24.32
CA SER A 747 5.46 5.99 25.06
C SER A 747 4.97 7.03 26.06
N GLU A 748 3.84 7.67 25.78
CA GLU A 748 3.24 8.69 26.64
C GLU A 748 2.47 8.10 27.82
N SER A 749 2.09 8.98 28.76
CA SER A 749 1.26 8.57 29.89
C SER A 749 -0.17 8.22 29.44
N ILE A 750 -0.84 7.31 30.17
CA ILE A 750 -2.20 6.90 29.88
C ILE A 750 -3.19 8.07 29.98
N PHE A 751 -2.88 9.10 30.78
CA PHE A 751 -3.70 10.31 30.89
C PHE A 751 -3.69 11.14 29.61
N ARG A 752 -2.60 11.09 28.86
CA ARG A 752 -2.47 11.80 27.59
C ARG A 752 -3.02 10.97 26.42
N LEU A 753 -2.75 9.66 26.43
CA LEU A 753 -3.31 8.74 25.43
C LEU A 753 -4.83 8.55 25.56
N GLY A 754 -5.38 8.76 26.73
CA GLY A 754 -6.79 8.46 27.04
C GLY A 754 -7.03 6.98 27.36
N LEU A 755 -7.73 6.73 28.45
CA LEU A 755 -8.03 5.35 28.89
C LEU A 755 -8.95 4.62 27.90
N THR A 756 -9.91 5.33 27.30
CA THR A 756 -10.97 4.80 26.44
C THR A 756 -10.66 4.86 24.96
N SER A 757 -9.52 5.44 24.53
CA SER A 757 -9.12 5.55 23.13
C SER A 757 -8.96 4.17 22.47
N ASN A 758 -8.53 3.17 23.22
CA ASN A 758 -8.50 1.77 22.78
C ASN A 758 -9.46 0.92 23.61
N ARG A 759 -10.66 0.69 23.10
CA ARG A 759 -11.70 -0.14 23.76
C ARG A 759 -11.27 -1.60 23.90
N TYR A 760 -10.46 -2.10 22.97
CA TYR A 760 -9.97 -3.48 23.02
C TYR A 760 -9.07 -3.73 24.23
N SER A 761 -8.30 -2.74 24.67
CA SER A 761 -7.49 -2.82 25.89
C SER A 761 -8.35 -2.96 27.15
N LEU A 762 -9.50 -2.28 27.19
CA LEU A 762 -10.46 -2.40 28.30
C LEU A 762 -11.11 -3.79 28.31
N TYR A 763 -11.53 -4.30 27.15
CA TYR A 763 -12.12 -5.63 27.05
C TYR A 763 -11.11 -6.74 27.41
N ALA A 764 -9.87 -6.62 26.95
CA ALA A 764 -8.80 -7.54 27.29
C ALA A 764 -8.48 -7.55 28.78
N PHE A 765 -8.43 -6.37 29.40
CA PHE A 765 -8.24 -6.23 30.84
C PHE A 765 -9.40 -6.86 31.61
N ALA A 766 -10.65 -6.55 31.29
CA ALA A 766 -11.83 -7.10 31.93
C ALA A 766 -11.89 -8.63 31.80
N ALA A 767 -11.60 -9.17 30.61
CA ALA A 767 -11.55 -10.61 30.36
C ALA A 767 -10.43 -11.28 31.20
N GLY A 768 -9.23 -10.69 31.24
CA GLY A 768 -8.11 -11.21 32.04
C GLY A 768 -8.41 -11.21 33.54
N VAL A 769 -8.98 -10.12 34.05
CA VAL A 769 -9.43 -10.05 35.48
C VAL A 769 -10.49 -11.09 35.78
N SER A 770 -11.48 -11.28 34.87
CA SER A 770 -12.52 -12.28 35.02
C SER A 770 -11.93 -13.70 35.04
N LEU A 771 -10.98 -14.02 34.17
CA LEU A 771 -10.31 -15.32 34.16
C LEU A 771 -9.51 -15.54 35.45
N LEU A 772 -8.79 -14.54 35.95
CA LEU A 772 -8.10 -14.63 37.24
C LEU A 772 -9.08 -14.84 38.41
N ALA A 773 -10.20 -14.09 38.42
CA ALA A 773 -11.25 -14.22 39.43
C ALA A 773 -11.86 -15.61 39.41
N LEU A 774 -12.14 -16.21 38.25
CA LEU A 774 -12.62 -17.59 38.15
C LEU A 774 -11.66 -18.58 38.82
N VAL A 775 -10.34 -18.44 38.57
CA VAL A 775 -9.34 -19.35 39.16
C VAL A 775 -9.26 -19.15 40.69
N ILE A 776 -9.36 -17.90 41.19
CA ILE A 776 -9.25 -17.63 42.63
C ILE A 776 -10.52 -18.00 43.42
N PHE A 777 -11.71 -17.80 42.85
CA PHE A 777 -12.96 -17.92 43.63
C PHE A 777 -13.72 -19.23 43.41
N ILE A 778 -13.40 -20.01 42.35
CA ILE A 778 -14.07 -21.30 42.09
C ILE A 778 -13.33 -22.44 42.80
N PRO A 779 -13.90 -23.07 43.84
CA PRO A 779 -13.21 -24.10 44.62
C PRO A 779 -12.76 -25.31 43.78
N GLY A 780 -13.52 -25.67 42.75
CA GLY A 780 -13.16 -26.76 41.84
C GLY A 780 -11.90 -26.56 41.02
N LEU A 781 -11.42 -25.31 40.91
CA LEU A 781 -10.18 -24.99 40.23
C LEU A 781 -8.95 -24.90 41.15
N HIS A 782 -9.18 -24.86 42.49
CA HIS A 782 -8.08 -24.72 43.45
C HIS A 782 -7.09 -25.88 43.42
N SER A 783 -7.56 -27.13 43.23
CA SER A 783 -6.67 -28.29 43.13
C SER A 783 -5.82 -28.22 41.83
N VAL A 784 -6.46 -27.83 40.75
CA VAL A 784 -5.87 -27.72 39.42
C VAL A 784 -4.73 -26.68 39.40
N PHE A 785 -4.97 -25.53 40.01
CA PHE A 785 -4.02 -24.42 40.06
C PHE A 785 -3.21 -24.39 41.34
N SER A 786 -3.34 -25.37 42.25
CA SER A 786 -2.67 -25.38 43.56
C SER A 786 -2.84 -24.09 44.36
N ILE A 787 -4.06 -23.55 44.39
CA ILE A 787 -4.41 -22.26 45.02
C ILE A 787 -4.90 -22.45 46.45
N ALA A 788 -4.36 -21.68 47.39
CA ALA A 788 -4.87 -21.55 48.73
C ALA A 788 -6.02 -20.54 48.82
N ALA A 789 -6.98 -20.79 49.68
CA ALA A 789 -8.08 -19.83 49.95
C ALA A 789 -7.55 -18.49 50.46
N LEU A 790 -7.89 -17.39 49.77
CA LEU A 790 -7.42 -16.05 50.10
C LEU A 790 -8.37 -15.34 51.08
N PRO A 791 -7.88 -14.83 52.22
CA PRO A 791 -8.66 -13.94 53.07
C PRO A 791 -8.82 -12.56 52.37
N THR A 792 -9.84 -11.80 52.77
CA THR A 792 -10.14 -10.49 52.18
C THR A 792 -9.01 -9.48 52.31
N THR A 793 -8.24 -9.56 53.38
CA THR A 793 -7.03 -8.73 53.58
C THR A 793 -5.94 -9.01 52.54
N ALA A 794 -5.74 -10.30 52.19
CA ALA A 794 -4.78 -10.69 51.16
C ALA A 794 -5.23 -10.22 49.77
N LEU A 795 -6.52 -10.25 49.45
CA LEU A 795 -7.06 -9.69 48.20
C LEU A 795 -6.76 -8.19 48.06
N GLY A 796 -6.95 -7.40 49.15
CA GLY A 796 -6.62 -5.98 49.17
C GLY A 796 -5.10 -5.73 48.95
N GLN A 797 -4.26 -6.55 49.55
CA GLN A 797 -2.78 -6.49 49.40
C GLN A 797 -2.38 -6.83 47.94
N ILE A 798 -2.96 -7.87 47.36
CA ILE A 798 -2.74 -8.28 45.96
C ILE A 798 -3.08 -7.10 45.01
N VAL A 799 -4.24 -6.50 45.16
CA VAL A 799 -4.68 -5.39 44.31
C VAL A 799 -3.75 -4.18 44.46
N GLY A 800 -3.42 -3.79 45.69
CA GLY A 800 -2.55 -2.65 45.97
C GLY A 800 -1.12 -2.86 45.41
N LEU A 801 -0.53 -4.04 45.64
CA LEU A 801 0.80 -4.39 45.17
C LEU A 801 0.81 -4.52 43.63
N SER A 802 -0.28 -5.00 43.01
CA SER A 802 -0.37 -5.15 41.55
C SER A 802 -0.46 -3.80 40.84
N LEU A 803 -1.08 -2.80 41.46
CA LEU A 803 -1.22 -1.47 40.88
C LEU A 803 0.08 -0.64 40.96
N LEU A 804 0.87 -0.89 42.01
CA LEU A 804 2.08 -0.12 42.33
C LEU A 804 3.09 0.00 41.16
N PRO A 805 3.51 -1.09 40.48
CA PRO A 805 4.39 -1.00 39.32
C PRO A 805 3.82 -0.09 38.22
N THR A 806 2.55 -0.19 37.95
CA THR A 806 1.89 0.63 36.92
C THR A 806 1.92 2.11 37.28
N VAL A 807 1.63 2.47 38.51
CA VAL A 807 1.70 3.86 38.98
C VAL A 807 3.11 4.41 38.85
N LEU A 808 4.11 3.65 39.28
CA LEU A 808 5.53 4.05 39.18
C LEU A 808 5.97 4.26 37.75
N ILE A 809 5.58 3.36 36.84
CA ILE A 809 5.88 3.48 35.40
C ILE A 809 5.17 4.73 34.82
N GLN A 810 3.93 4.98 35.16
CA GLN A 810 3.21 6.18 34.71
C GLN A 810 3.87 7.49 35.23
N ILE A 811 4.32 7.51 36.47
CA ILE A 811 5.08 8.66 37.03
C ILE A 811 6.37 8.86 36.23
N MET A 812 7.13 7.79 35.96
CA MET A 812 8.35 7.85 35.14
C MET A 812 8.07 8.41 33.74
N LYS A 813 6.96 8.00 33.09
CA LYS A 813 6.54 8.52 31.79
C LYS A 813 6.19 10.01 31.85
N ILE A 814 5.44 10.45 32.86
CA ILE A 814 5.07 11.87 33.04
C ILE A 814 6.31 12.74 33.21
N ILE A 815 7.32 12.27 33.97
CA ILE A 815 8.57 13.01 34.18
C ILE A 815 9.40 13.09 32.89
N ARG A 816 9.42 12.01 32.11
CA ARG A 816 10.24 11.93 30.88
C ARG A 816 9.66 12.75 29.71
N TYR A 817 8.35 12.94 29.67
CA TYR A 817 7.64 13.61 28.58
C TYR A 817 7.05 14.98 28.99
N LYS A 818 7.57 15.55 30.09
CA LYS A 818 7.41 16.97 30.39
C LYS A 818 8.39 17.78 29.52
#